data_c5808f4c2552d16d1a71ddc5b371490c
#
_entry.id   c5808f4c2552d16d1a71ddc5b371490c
#
_cell.length_a   1.000
_cell.length_b   1.000
_cell.length_c   1.000
_cell.angle_alpha   90.00
_cell.angle_beta   90.00
_cell.angle_gamma   90.00
#
_symmetry.space_group_name_H-M   'P 1'
#
loop_
_entity.id
_entity.type
_entity.pdbx_description
1 polymer ?
#
loop_
_entity_poly.entity_id
_entity_poly.type
_entity_poly.pdbx_seq_one_letter_code
_entity_poly.pdbx_strand_id
1 'polypeptide(L)'
;MKKIKLITLLLSMLGAMTLSAQSPIAVDWQMGQNNTAAGNYSSRFVIKNVSKQTLGSDWQFFFNQFSRSVVLPAGCPVDVEEISTTYYRVKPNANYKALAAGDSLVVDLVMGGALVNKNYVPAGGHVVMGGDMAHPIAVNINCAPLDKPGQWRDHKDYPDGNYMYSYNEAINGFGDGYTGNDYDIFPAPKQVDIEEGFTQVGSIVTIKTGKFFQWGGYRRAKNLLTNELKKRGIYNTSGQGTVIQLLLDKKLSDNREYYSLRVHNGKITILGRTQAALMNGVKTLIAALDHSKGHRLQNCFVIDWPDFGYRGVMLDIARNYVVNADKMKRFIDLLAYYKFNVIQFHFTDDEAWRLEIPGFPELTQVAARRGATLDEKGYLAQIFDGNGNPDDLSQCANGYLTRAEFIELLRYAWHRGIRIIPEIETPGHARAAIVAMKNRAMSNPTAEQFRLWDEKNESVYTSAQSYHDNVLNVASDDVYRFIDRVVGELQLMYKEAGLKLEIVHLGGDEVPNNAWSKSPDVQALMQREHLSSQHEVSEYYIKRISELLALRNIKIEGWQEVALDHKPEFNAVVAPHVAGVNAWSTVGSRADVPYRLANDGYPVILSNVTNFYMDMAYSWHQNEQGLHWGGKVDEFDAWSALPANIYATARTNVDGTPINITTAGDGKAKLEKPENVIGVQAQLWGETLRSFDEVQYMLLPKMMGVSERAWTAIPEWSKDLTDLKAYNEARHQYNLKIGTRELPLLKNMGFNFRVGPPGIKFEDGKLLINTQYPDELVTYTLDGSEPTIASPRWTAPVSIKTQPQVIKAKAFYLGHESVTTYLFK
;
A
#
# COMPACT_ATOMS: atom_id res chain seq x y z
N MET A 1 -6.09 -39.29 44.12
CA MET A 1 -4.93 -39.24 43.18
C MET A 1 -5.16 -38.49 41.86
N LYS A 2 -6.37 -38.11 41.48
CA LYS A 2 -6.63 -37.32 40.25
C LYS A 2 -6.57 -35.79 40.42
N LYS A 3 -6.61 -35.25 41.63
CA LYS A 3 -6.53 -33.78 41.87
C LYS A 3 -5.09 -33.26 42.01
N ILE A 4 -4.11 -34.10 42.26
CA ILE A 4 -2.70 -33.66 42.39
C ILE A 4 -2.01 -33.53 41.02
N LYS A 5 -2.43 -34.29 39.98
CA LYS A 5 -1.87 -34.18 38.64
C LYS A 5 -2.33 -32.92 37.86
N LEU A 6 -3.45 -32.29 38.27
CA LEU A 6 -3.93 -31.08 37.62
C LEU A 6 -3.22 -29.81 38.11
N ILE A 7 -2.76 -29.82 39.37
CA ILE A 7 -2.03 -28.68 39.95
C ILE A 7 -0.59 -28.63 39.42
N THR A 8 0.03 -29.80 39.17
CA THR A 8 1.40 -29.87 38.61
C THR A 8 1.43 -29.48 37.13
N LEU A 9 0.33 -29.66 36.38
CA LEU A 9 0.25 -29.23 34.99
C LEU A 9 -0.06 -27.73 34.86
N LEU A 10 -0.76 -27.12 35.83
CA LEU A 10 -0.97 -25.64 35.85
C LEU A 10 0.28 -24.88 36.34
N LEU A 11 1.14 -25.48 37.14
CA LEU A 11 2.39 -24.86 37.55
C LEU A 11 3.50 -24.99 36.49
N SER A 12 3.40 -25.92 35.54
CA SER A 12 4.33 -26.00 34.40
C SER A 12 3.98 -25.09 33.24
N MET A 13 2.78 -24.49 33.19
CA MET A 13 2.41 -23.47 32.23
C MET A 13 2.63 -22.02 32.72
N LEU A 14 3.02 -21.83 33.99
CA LEU A 14 3.40 -20.49 34.51
C LEU A 14 4.93 -20.24 34.46
N GLY A 15 5.70 -21.09 33.81
CA GLY A 15 7.16 -21.05 33.81
C GLY A 15 7.84 -20.63 32.50
N ALA A 16 7.26 -19.75 31.70
CA ALA A 16 7.97 -19.11 30.60
C ALA A 16 7.35 -17.76 30.23
N MET A 17 7.04 -16.93 31.20
CA MET A 17 7.12 -15.50 30.95
C MET A 17 8.62 -15.19 31.03
N THR A 18 9.29 -15.15 29.90
CA THR A 18 10.57 -14.44 29.76
C THR A 18 10.31 -13.03 30.24
N LEU A 19 10.81 -12.67 31.42
CA LEU A 19 10.93 -11.29 31.82
C LEU A 19 11.77 -10.61 30.74
N SER A 20 11.14 -9.91 29.82
CA SER A 20 11.81 -8.99 28.92
C SER A 20 12.67 -8.09 29.83
N ALA A 21 13.96 -8.07 29.62
CA ALA A 21 14.86 -7.21 30.38
C ALA A 21 14.35 -5.77 30.22
N GLN A 22 14.06 -5.13 31.34
CA GLN A 22 13.63 -3.73 31.32
C GLN A 22 14.79 -2.89 30.80
N SER A 23 14.55 -2.04 29.79
CA SER A 23 15.57 -1.16 29.24
C SER A 23 16.23 -0.33 30.35
N PRO A 24 17.56 -0.23 30.37
CA PRO A 24 18.27 0.66 31.30
C PRO A 24 18.09 2.14 30.98
N ILE A 25 17.60 2.46 29.78
CA ILE A 25 17.34 3.85 29.33
C ILE A 25 15.89 4.04 28.91
N ALA A 26 15.40 5.27 29.14
CA ALA A 26 14.20 5.80 28.49
C ALA A 26 14.63 6.91 27.54
N VAL A 27 13.94 7.03 26.39
CA VAL A 27 14.31 7.97 25.34
C VAL A 27 13.11 8.83 24.97
N ASP A 28 13.25 10.15 25.14
CA ASP A 28 12.34 11.15 24.61
C ASP A 28 12.96 11.82 23.39
N TRP A 29 12.16 12.08 22.37
CA TRP A 29 12.58 12.82 21.19
C TRP A 29 11.66 14.00 20.93
N GLN A 30 12.25 15.13 20.50
CA GLN A 30 11.49 16.31 20.08
C GLN A 30 12.16 16.99 18.89
N MET A 31 11.35 17.47 17.97
CA MET A 31 11.80 18.31 16.87
C MET A 31 11.84 19.76 17.29
N GLY A 32 12.90 20.48 16.88
CA GLY A 32 13.00 21.93 16.97
C GLY A 32 12.51 22.61 15.69
N GLN A 33 13.41 23.34 15.01
CA GLN A 33 13.12 24.00 13.74
C GLN A 33 13.16 23.01 12.58
N ASN A 34 12.21 23.10 11.67
CA ASN A 34 12.14 22.31 10.45
C ASN A 34 12.43 23.17 9.22
N ASN A 35 12.96 22.56 8.16
CA ASN A 35 13.21 23.19 6.86
C ASN A 35 13.96 24.53 6.98
N THR A 36 15.11 24.53 7.66
CA THR A 36 15.93 25.72 7.81
C THR A 36 16.47 26.18 6.45
N ALA A 37 17.00 27.41 6.38
CA ALA A 37 17.65 27.91 5.16
C ALA A 37 18.81 27.02 4.65
N ALA A 38 19.37 26.16 5.51
CA ALA A 38 20.39 25.18 5.15
C ALA A 38 19.81 23.84 4.64
N GLY A 39 18.49 23.70 4.50
CA GLY A 39 17.85 22.47 4.05
C GLY A 39 17.97 21.33 5.06
N ASN A 40 17.80 21.62 6.34
CA ASN A 40 17.90 20.65 7.43
C ASN A 40 16.85 20.94 8.52
N TYR A 41 16.73 20.03 9.50
CA TYR A 41 15.94 20.26 10.70
C TYR A 41 16.73 19.94 11.95
N SER A 42 16.39 20.62 13.06
CA SER A 42 16.99 20.34 14.37
C SER A 42 16.11 19.41 15.18
N SER A 43 16.74 18.53 15.95
CA SER A 43 16.05 17.63 16.87
C SER A 43 16.88 17.37 18.11
N ARG A 44 16.24 16.81 19.12
CA ARG A 44 16.86 16.51 20.41
C ARG A 44 16.41 15.15 20.92
N PHE A 45 17.37 14.32 21.29
CA PHE A 45 17.12 13.18 22.16
C PHE A 45 17.43 13.53 23.61
N VAL A 46 16.58 13.07 24.52
CA VAL A 46 16.84 13.06 25.96
C VAL A 46 16.89 11.59 26.38
N ILE A 47 18.11 11.10 26.64
CA ILE A 47 18.37 9.71 27.01
C ILE A 47 18.52 9.67 28.53
N LYS A 48 17.52 9.14 29.23
CA LYS A 48 17.50 9.06 30.70
C LYS A 48 17.94 7.68 31.18
N ASN A 49 18.87 7.64 32.11
CA ASN A 49 19.18 6.41 32.86
C ASN A 49 18.05 6.07 33.84
N VAL A 50 17.25 5.08 33.52
CA VAL A 50 16.15 4.60 34.38
C VAL A 50 16.53 3.35 35.20
N SER A 51 17.79 2.90 35.07
CA SER A 51 18.34 1.82 35.89
C SER A 51 18.72 2.32 37.30
N LYS A 52 19.01 1.38 38.20
CA LYS A 52 19.48 1.67 39.54
C LYS A 52 21.00 1.84 39.61
N GLN A 53 21.72 1.71 38.50
CA GLN A 53 23.18 1.74 38.45
C GLN A 53 23.64 2.87 37.54
N THR A 54 24.88 3.32 37.76
CA THR A 54 25.51 4.27 36.83
C THR A 54 25.81 3.57 35.50
N LEU A 55 25.41 4.19 34.38
CA LEU A 55 25.73 3.70 33.04
C LEU A 55 27.13 4.15 32.63
N GLY A 56 28.04 3.19 32.43
CA GLY A 56 29.36 3.40 31.84
C GLY A 56 29.27 3.77 30.35
N SER A 57 30.36 3.57 29.62
CA SER A 57 30.43 3.85 28.18
C SER A 57 30.17 2.61 27.29
N ASP A 58 29.65 1.55 27.84
CA ASP A 58 29.46 0.24 27.19
C ASP A 58 28.07 0.01 26.60
N TRP A 59 27.27 1.09 26.45
CA TRP A 59 25.94 1.00 25.81
C TRP A 59 25.97 1.57 24.39
N GLN A 60 25.09 1.06 23.54
CA GLN A 60 24.81 1.58 22.19
C GLN A 60 23.31 1.64 22.00
N PHE A 61 22.79 2.81 21.66
CA PHE A 61 21.36 3.01 21.34
C PHE A 61 21.20 3.07 19.84
N PHE A 62 20.24 2.32 19.32
CA PHE A 62 19.91 2.26 17.90
C PHE A 62 18.50 2.76 17.65
N PHE A 63 18.30 3.36 16.49
CA PHE A 63 16.99 3.83 16.03
C PHE A 63 16.95 3.90 14.49
N ASN A 64 15.73 3.94 13.93
CA ASN A 64 15.50 4.21 12.52
C ASN A 64 14.91 5.62 12.34
N GLN A 65 15.37 6.34 11.32
CA GLN A 65 14.80 7.62 10.94
C GLN A 65 15.12 7.96 9.48
N PHE A 66 14.12 8.41 8.71
CA PHE A 66 14.35 8.92 7.37
C PHE A 66 15.18 10.20 7.44
N SER A 67 16.47 10.11 7.16
CA SER A 67 17.39 11.22 7.07
C SER A 67 18.63 10.78 6.28
N ARG A 68 19.33 11.73 5.67
CA ARG A 68 20.52 11.45 4.84
C ARG A 68 21.83 11.93 5.44
N SER A 69 21.78 12.68 6.50
CA SER A 69 22.99 13.16 7.21
C SER A 69 22.67 13.57 8.63
N VAL A 70 23.66 13.43 9.50
CA VAL A 70 23.58 13.83 10.91
C VAL A 70 24.77 14.70 11.24
N VAL A 71 24.52 15.86 11.85
CA VAL A 71 25.55 16.75 12.36
C VAL A 71 25.37 16.96 13.85
N LEU A 72 26.45 16.76 14.61
CA LEU A 72 26.50 16.93 16.06
C LEU A 72 27.19 18.25 16.42
N PRO A 73 26.78 18.90 17.53
CA PRO A 73 27.53 20.04 18.09
C PRO A 73 28.94 19.64 18.51
N ALA A 74 29.85 20.59 18.46
CA ALA A 74 31.21 20.38 18.94
C ALA A 74 31.22 19.99 20.43
N GLY A 75 31.99 18.97 20.77
CA GLY A 75 32.10 18.48 22.16
C GLY A 75 30.94 17.59 22.60
N CYS A 76 30.05 17.17 21.70
CA CYS A 76 29.00 16.20 21.98
C CYS A 76 29.62 14.94 22.63
N PRO A 77 29.01 14.42 23.74
CA PRO A 77 29.56 13.26 24.44
C PRO A 77 29.25 11.90 23.78
N VAL A 78 28.58 11.91 22.65
CA VAL A 78 28.27 10.70 21.86
C VAL A 78 28.59 10.92 20.39
N ASP A 79 28.88 9.84 19.70
CA ASP A 79 28.88 9.79 18.23
C ASP A 79 27.54 9.26 17.77
N VAL A 80 27.07 9.74 16.61
CA VAL A 80 25.89 9.21 15.89
C VAL A 80 26.35 8.78 14.51
N GLU A 81 26.17 7.54 14.19
CA GLU A 81 26.63 6.91 12.94
C GLU A 81 25.44 6.32 12.18
N GLU A 82 25.39 6.54 10.89
CA GLU A 82 24.52 5.81 9.99
C GLU A 82 25.14 4.43 9.71
N ILE A 83 24.44 3.37 10.05
CA ILE A 83 24.87 1.98 9.83
C ILE A 83 24.43 1.50 8.45
N SER A 84 23.17 1.80 8.10
CA SER A 84 22.57 1.47 6.82
C SER A 84 21.34 2.34 6.60
N THR A 85 21.25 3.01 5.49
CA THR A 85 20.13 3.87 5.04
C THR A 85 19.39 4.65 6.14
N THR A 86 18.41 4.11 6.84
CA THR A 86 17.68 4.80 7.93
C THR A 86 18.08 4.35 9.34
N TYR A 87 19.02 3.44 9.47
CA TYR A 87 19.42 2.81 10.72
C TYR A 87 20.64 3.48 11.33
N TYR A 88 20.47 4.07 12.50
CA TYR A 88 21.47 4.88 13.20
C TYR A 88 21.88 4.24 14.52
N ARG A 89 23.13 4.46 14.90
CA ARG A 89 23.71 4.09 16.18
C ARG A 89 24.20 5.33 16.94
N VAL A 90 23.79 5.46 18.19
CA VAL A 90 24.33 6.43 19.17
C VAL A 90 25.23 5.68 20.13
N LYS A 91 26.48 6.10 20.28
CA LYS A 91 27.44 5.48 21.23
C LYS A 91 28.21 6.54 21.99
N PRO A 92 28.56 6.28 23.28
CA PRO A 92 29.48 7.14 24.07
C PRO A 92 30.83 7.30 23.39
N ASN A 93 31.35 8.53 23.42
CA ASN A 93 32.70 8.81 22.94
C ASN A 93 33.63 9.29 24.08
N ALA A 94 34.83 9.78 23.76
CA ALA A 94 35.83 10.21 24.76
C ALA A 94 35.36 11.36 25.66
N ASN A 95 34.36 12.16 25.25
CA ASN A 95 33.80 13.26 26.06
C ASN A 95 32.68 12.78 27.01
N TYR A 96 32.26 11.53 26.89
CA TYR A 96 31.18 10.98 27.71
C TYR A 96 31.60 10.84 29.16
N LYS A 97 30.74 11.26 30.06
CA LYS A 97 30.82 11.00 31.49
C LYS A 97 29.73 9.99 31.87
N ALA A 98 30.09 9.03 32.70
CA ALA A 98 29.15 8.05 33.19
C ALA A 98 27.87 8.70 33.73
N LEU A 99 26.71 8.18 33.31
CA LEU A 99 25.40 8.74 33.61
C LEU A 99 24.83 8.08 34.87
N ALA A 100 24.73 8.86 35.96
CA ALA A 100 24.21 8.35 37.23
C ALA A 100 22.74 7.92 37.09
N ALA A 101 22.28 7.07 38.03
CA ALA A 101 20.87 6.64 38.09
C ALA A 101 19.93 7.84 38.21
N GLY A 102 18.98 7.96 37.32
CA GLY A 102 18.01 9.04 37.26
C GLY A 102 18.45 10.27 36.42
N ASP A 103 19.73 10.38 36.07
CA ASP A 103 20.25 11.47 35.25
C ASP A 103 19.89 11.30 33.76
N SER A 104 19.99 12.39 33.01
CA SER A 104 19.70 12.43 31.60
C SER A 104 20.86 12.98 30.79
N LEU A 105 21.07 12.39 29.63
CA LEU A 105 21.96 12.87 28.58
C LEU A 105 21.13 13.54 27.49
N VAL A 106 21.47 14.80 27.16
CA VAL A 106 20.84 15.54 26.08
C VAL A 106 21.74 15.48 24.85
N VAL A 107 21.18 15.05 23.72
CA VAL A 107 21.88 14.96 22.43
C VAL A 107 21.12 15.81 21.41
N ASP A 108 21.69 16.96 21.10
CA ASP A 108 21.17 17.84 20.04
C ASP A 108 21.71 17.37 18.68
N LEU A 109 20.83 17.31 17.67
CA LEU A 109 21.12 16.85 16.33
C LEU A 109 20.66 17.87 15.28
N VAL A 110 21.42 17.99 14.21
CA VAL A 110 20.94 18.60 12.98
C VAL A 110 20.89 17.48 11.92
N MET A 111 19.68 17.22 11.42
CA MET A 111 19.42 16.16 10.45
C MET A 111 19.26 16.76 9.05
N GLY A 112 19.83 16.12 8.05
CA GLY A 112 19.72 16.53 6.65
C GLY A 112 18.28 16.37 6.11
N GLY A 113 17.89 17.28 5.21
CA GLY A 113 16.54 17.31 4.65
C GLY A 113 15.52 18.00 5.56
N ALA A 114 14.26 17.76 5.32
CA ALA A 114 13.16 18.25 6.14
C ALA A 114 12.34 17.07 6.66
N LEU A 115 11.84 17.18 7.89
CA LEU A 115 10.89 16.20 8.43
C LEU A 115 9.52 16.46 7.81
N VAL A 116 9.04 15.50 7.01
CA VAL A 116 7.83 15.67 6.20
C VAL A 116 6.56 15.51 7.04
N ASN A 117 6.46 14.40 7.78
CA ASN A 117 5.31 14.10 8.63
C ASN A 117 5.70 13.11 9.74
N LYS A 118 4.69 12.68 10.50
CA LYS A 118 4.85 11.77 11.64
C LYS A 118 5.53 10.42 11.31
N ASN A 119 5.55 9.99 10.05
CA ASN A 119 6.21 8.74 9.65
C ASN A 119 7.74 8.89 9.57
N TYR A 120 8.25 10.12 9.61
CA TYR A 120 9.67 10.44 9.55
C TYR A 120 10.30 10.67 10.93
N VAL A 121 9.53 10.55 12.03
CA VAL A 121 10.09 10.62 13.39
C VAL A 121 10.87 9.34 13.72
N PRO A 122 11.79 9.35 14.69
CA PRO A 122 12.52 8.17 15.09
C PRO A 122 11.62 7.01 15.53
N ALA A 123 11.94 5.81 15.08
CA ALA A 123 11.23 4.58 15.41
C ALA A 123 12.21 3.42 15.65
N GLY A 124 11.72 2.26 16.08
CA GLY A 124 12.52 1.05 16.16
C GLY A 124 13.65 1.10 17.20
N GLY A 125 13.42 1.79 18.31
CA GLY A 125 14.43 1.99 19.34
C GLY A 125 14.84 0.69 20.04
N HIS A 126 16.16 0.48 20.21
CA HIS A 126 16.70 -0.57 21.07
C HIS A 126 18.10 -0.21 21.59
N VAL A 127 18.50 -0.80 22.69
CA VAL A 127 19.81 -0.61 23.29
C VAL A 127 20.55 -1.94 23.37
N VAL A 128 21.84 -1.91 23.05
CA VAL A 128 22.77 -3.03 23.16
C VAL A 128 23.78 -2.71 24.26
N MET A 129 23.93 -3.59 25.22
CA MET A 129 24.85 -3.45 26.34
C MET A 129 26.10 -4.32 26.13
N GLY A 130 27.30 -3.78 26.45
CA GLY A 130 28.54 -4.53 26.31
C GLY A 130 28.86 -5.05 24.91
N GLY A 131 28.22 -4.50 23.87
CA GLY A 131 28.40 -4.95 22.48
C GLY A 131 27.66 -6.26 22.13
N ASP A 132 26.77 -6.75 23.00
CA ASP A 132 26.03 -7.99 22.78
C ASP A 132 24.85 -7.76 21.81
N MET A 133 25.12 -7.82 20.52
CA MET A 133 24.12 -7.66 19.45
C MET A 133 23.08 -8.78 19.41
N ALA A 134 23.36 -9.92 20.04
CA ALA A 134 22.42 -11.05 20.07
C ALA A 134 21.27 -10.82 21.06
N HIS A 135 21.44 -9.93 22.04
CA HIS A 135 20.44 -9.67 23.07
C HIS A 135 20.11 -8.17 23.18
N PRO A 136 19.57 -7.55 22.14
CA PRO A 136 19.12 -6.17 22.17
C PRO A 136 17.93 -6.02 23.12
N ILE A 137 17.83 -4.87 23.77
CA ILE A 137 16.73 -4.54 24.68
C ILE A 137 15.91 -3.44 24.04
N ALA A 138 14.64 -3.70 23.79
CA ALA A 138 13.73 -2.73 23.17
C ALA A 138 13.62 -1.43 23.99
N VAL A 139 13.62 -0.30 23.29
CA VAL A 139 13.46 1.05 23.86
C VAL A 139 12.33 1.75 23.15
N ASN A 140 11.29 2.13 23.88
CA ASN A 140 10.27 2.99 23.32
C ASN A 140 10.81 4.42 23.20
N ILE A 141 10.75 5.00 21.99
CA ILE A 141 11.09 6.40 21.76
C ILE A 141 9.80 7.22 21.90
N ASN A 142 9.72 8.04 22.94
CA ASN A 142 8.59 8.92 23.16
C ASN A 142 8.76 10.19 22.33
N CYS A 143 8.16 10.24 21.15
CA CYS A 143 8.22 11.38 20.25
C CYS A 143 7.20 12.45 20.64
N ALA A 144 7.67 13.68 20.88
CA ALA A 144 6.78 14.82 21.14
C ALA A 144 5.91 15.12 19.91
N PRO A 145 4.66 15.60 20.11
CA PRO A 145 3.80 16.00 18.99
C PRO A 145 4.43 17.06 18.09
N LEU A 146 4.11 16.98 16.80
CA LEU A 146 4.51 17.95 15.78
C LEU A 146 3.40 19.00 15.63
N ASP A 147 3.25 19.88 16.63
CA ASP A 147 2.09 20.77 16.75
C ASP A 147 2.45 22.25 16.95
N LYS A 148 3.72 22.63 16.71
CA LYS A 148 4.21 23.99 16.97
C LYS A 148 4.62 24.70 15.68
N PRO A 149 4.39 26.02 15.58
CA PRO A 149 5.03 26.85 14.57
C PRO A 149 6.55 26.64 14.58
N GLY A 150 7.17 26.58 13.40
CA GLY A 150 8.59 26.24 13.26
C GLY A 150 8.87 24.74 13.06
N GLN A 151 7.93 23.86 13.41
CA GLN A 151 7.99 22.45 13.08
C GLN A 151 7.43 22.15 11.68
N TRP A 152 6.72 23.08 11.07
CA TRP A 152 6.17 22.99 9.72
C TRP A 152 7.18 23.53 8.70
N ARG A 153 7.28 22.83 7.54
CA ARG A 153 8.18 23.23 6.44
C ARG A 153 7.70 24.51 5.77
N ASP A 154 6.39 24.57 5.56
CA ASP A 154 5.69 25.71 4.98
C ASP A 154 4.19 25.67 5.38
N HIS A 155 3.38 26.54 4.75
CA HIS A 155 1.95 26.64 5.01
C HIS A 155 1.16 25.36 4.62
N LYS A 156 1.71 24.46 3.82
CA LYS A 156 1.03 23.21 3.41
C LYS A 156 1.06 22.15 4.51
N ASP A 157 2.12 22.11 5.30
CA ASP A 157 2.22 21.19 6.44
C ASP A 157 1.30 21.60 7.60
N TYR A 158 0.84 22.84 7.56
CA TYR A 158 0.00 23.41 8.58
C TYR A 158 -1.41 22.83 8.49
N PRO A 159 -1.95 22.28 9.57
CA PRO A 159 -3.31 21.74 9.64
C PRO A 159 -4.36 22.87 9.69
N ASP A 160 -4.40 23.68 8.63
CA ASP A 160 -5.19 24.92 8.56
C ASP A 160 -6.70 24.64 8.49
N GLY A 161 -7.38 25.08 9.54
CA GLY A 161 -8.84 24.99 9.64
C GLY A 161 -9.58 25.73 8.53
N ASN A 162 -9.11 26.92 8.12
CA ASN A 162 -9.75 27.69 7.03
C ASN A 162 -9.61 26.97 5.69
N TYR A 163 -8.42 26.41 5.41
CA TYR A 163 -8.24 25.61 4.19
C TYR A 163 -9.19 24.41 4.18
N MET A 164 -9.27 23.66 5.28
CA MET A 164 -10.17 22.52 5.40
C MET A 164 -11.64 22.94 5.35
N TYR A 165 -11.99 24.10 5.92
CA TYR A 165 -13.35 24.63 5.80
C TYR A 165 -13.75 24.86 4.34
N SER A 166 -12.90 25.54 3.60
CA SER A 166 -13.11 25.81 2.17
C SER A 166 -13.11 24.52 1.34
N TYR A 167 -12.26 23.56 1.67
CA TYR A 167 -12.19 22.26 1.01
C TYR A 167 -13.49 21.46 1.19
N ASN A 168 -13.99 21.35 2.43
CA ASN A 168 -15.23 20.64 2.75
C ASN A 168 -16.46 21.37 2.12
N GLU A 169 -16.46 22.70 2.15
CA GLU A 169 -17.49 23.50 1.49
C GLU A 169 -17.52 23.29 -0.02
N ALA A 170 -16.35 23.23 -0.67
CA ALA A 170 -16.23 22.95 -2.10
C ALA A 170 -16.69 21.53 -2.49
N ILE A 171 -16.67 20.58 -1.57
CA ILE A 171 -17.23 19.24 -1.79
C ILE A 171 -18.73 19.23 -1.57
N ASN A 172 -19.23 19.89 -0.52
CA ASN A 172 -20.62 19.77 -0.05
C ASN A 172 -21.55 20.86 -0.57
N GLY A 173 -21.03 21.88 -1.25
CA GLY A 173 -21.81 23.01 -1.75
C GLY A 173 -22.66 22.74 -3.01
N PHE A 174 -22.75 21.50 -3.49
CA PHE A 174 -23.37 21.16 -4.75
C PHE A 174 -24.51 20.13 -4.59
N GLY A 175 -25.73 20.60 -4.71
CA GLY A 175 -26.92 19.74 -4.77
C GLY A 175 -27.56 19.39 -3.42
N ASP A 176 -28.60 18.57 -3.51
CA ASP A 176 -29.35 18.05 -2.37
C ASP A 176 -28.68 16.82 -1.76
N GLY A 177 -29.24 16.26 -0.70
CA GLY A 177 -28.74 15.05 -0.07
C GLY A 177 -28.63 13.85 -1.01
N TYR A 178 -28.05 12.76 -0.53
CA TYR A 178 -27.85 11.53 -1.27
C TYR A 178 -29.18 10.91 -1.74
N THR A 179 -29.28 10.62 -3.05
CA THR A 179 -30.50 10.12 -3.69
C THR A 179 -30.36 8.71 -4.30
N GLY A 180 -29.27 8.00 -4.00
CA GLY A 180 -28.99 6.67 -4.57
C GLY A 180 -29.99 5.59 -4.19
N ASN A 181 -30.11 4.57 -5.05
CA ASN A 181 -30.92 3.37 -4.86
C ASN A 181 -30.10 2.17 -4.35
N ASP A 182 -30.71 0.99 -4.16
CA ASP A 182 -30.01 -0.21 -3.68
C ASP A 182 -28.85 -0.66 -4.56
N TYR A 183 -28.85 -0.31 -5.85
CA TYR A 183 -27.83 -0.68 -6.85
C TYR A 183 -26.81 0.41 -7.12
N ASP A 184 -26.88 1.52 -6.38
CA ASP A 184 -25.81 2.52 -6.39
C ASP A 184 -24.66 2.04 -5.50
N ILE A 185 -23.87 1.15 -6.05
CA ILE A 185 -22.75 0.40 -5.41
C ILE A 185 -21.42 0.80 -6.01
N PHE A 186 -20.32 0.36 -5.42
CA PHE A 186 -18.97 0.47 -5.98
C PHE A 186 -18.48 -0.87 -6.56
N PRO A 187 -17.94 -0.89 -7.80
CA PRO A 187 -18.10 0.14 -8.83
C PRO A 187 -19.55 0.21 -9.31
N ALA A 188 -19.95 1.40 -9.74
CA ALA A 188 -21.30 1.64 -10.23
C ALA A 188 -21.59 0.83 -11.51
N PRO A 189 -22.72 0.15 -11.62
CA PRO A 189 -23.11 -0.53 -12.84
C PRO A 189 -23.33 0.46 -14.01
N LYS A 190 -23.09 -0.01 -15.24
CA LYS A 190 -23.25 0.83 -16.45
C LYS A 190 -24.68 1.29 -16.68
N GLN A 191 -25.67 0.44 -16.36
CA GLN A 191 -27.09 0.76 -16.50
C GLN A 191 -27.89 0.10 -15.38
N VAL A 192 -28.79 0.86 -14.77
CA VAL A 192 -29.73 0.38 -13.75
C VAL A 192 -31.11 0.94 -14.07
N ASP A 193 -32.01 0.08 -14.48
CA ASP A 193 -33.42 0.43 -14.74
C ASP A 193 -34.24 -0.05 -13.53
N ILE A 194 -34.70 0.87 -12.69
CA ILE A 194 -35.53 0.58 -11.54
C ILE A 194 -36.97 0.31 -12.02
N GLU A 195 -37.54 -0.81 -11.58
CA GLU A 195 -38.91 -1.23 -11.86
C GLU A 195 -39.79 -1.04 -10.61
N GLU A 196 -41.09 -0.99 -10.80
CA GLU A 196 -42.06 -0.88 -9.70
C GLU A 196 -41.99 -2.12 -8.78
N GLY A 197 -42.09 -1.89 -7.48
CA GLY A 197 -42.19 -2.94 -6.47
C GLY A 197 -40.84 -3.42 -5.93
N PHE A 198 -40.89 -4.44 -5.08
CA PHE A 198 -39.72 -4.97 -4.36
C PHE A 198 -39.75 -6.49 -4.33
N THR A 199 -38.57 -7.06 -4.24
CA THR A 199 -38.35 -8.49 -3.97
C THR A 199 -37.74 -8.66 -2.58
N GLN A 200 -38.48 -9.32 -1.67
CA GLN A 200 -37.96 -9.68 -0.35
C GLN A 200 -37.08 -10.92 -0.44
N VAL A 201 -35.81 -10.81 -0.06
CA VAL A 201 -34.91 -11.97 0.08
C VAL A 201 -34.95 -12.43 1.55
N GLY A 202 -35.63 -13.52 1.82
CA GLY A 202 -35.74 -14.09 3.17
C GLY A 202 -34.48 -14.86 3.57
N SER A 203 -34.50 -15.46 4.77
CA SER A 203 -33.39 -16.30 5.27
C SER A 203 -33.17 -17.60 4.48
N ILE A 204 -34.09 -17.95 3.58
CA ILE A 204 -34.00 -19.14 2.74
C ILE A 204 -34.16 -18.74 1.27
N VAL A 205 -33.28 -19.25 0.42
CA VAL A 205 -33.30 -19.07 -1.04
C VAL A 205 -33.11 -20.40 -1.75
N THR A 206 -33.51 -20.50 -3.01
CA THR A 206 -33.20 -21.62 -3.89
C THR A 206 -32.26 -21.16 -4.99
N ILE A 207 -31.02 -21.63 -5.02
CA ILE A 207 -30.05 -21.32 -6.09
C ILE A 207 -30.15 -22.37 -7.21
N LYS A 208 -30.56 -21.95 -8.42
CA LYS A 208 -30.64 -22.77 -9.65
C LYS A 208 -29.55 -22.36 -10.63
N THR A 209 -29.04 -23.32 -11.37
CA THR A 209 -28.11 -23.11 -12.50
C THR A 209 -28.74 -23.61 -13.78
N GLY A 210 -28.29 -23.10 -14.94
CA GLY A 210 -28.74 -23.60 -16.24
C GLY A 210 -28.40 -25.08 -16.44
N LYS A 211 -29.05 -25.73 -17.45
CA LYS A 211 -28.92 -27.17 -17.72
C LYS A 211 -27.53 -27.59 -18.22
N PHE A 212 -26.72 -26.65 -18.69
CA PHE A 212 -25.38 -26.95 -19.20
C PHE A 212 -24.37 -27.04 -18.05
N PHE A 213 -24.21 -28.24 -17.52
CA PHE A 213 -23.24 -28.57 -16.48
C PHE A 213 -21.91 -29.05 -17.07
N GLN A 214 -21.54 -28.60 -18.26
CA GLN A 214 -20.26 -28.97 -18.86
C GLN A 214 -19.15 -27.99 -18.40
N TRP A 215 -18.13 -28.57 -17.74
CA TRP A 215 -16.83 -27.95 -17.47
C TRP A 215 -16.77 -26.83 -16.41
N GLY A 216 -17.43 -26.99 -15.28
CA GLY A 216 -17.23 -26.13 -14.12
C GLY A 216 -17.78 -24.70 -14.26
N GLY A 217 -18.50 -24.36 -15.35
CA GLY A 217 -18.92 -23.01 -15.70
C GLY A 217 -19.76 -22.24 -14.66
N TYR A 218 -20.45 -22.92 -13.77
CA TYR A 218 -21.26 -22.30 -12.70
C TYR A 218 -20.66 -22.46 -11.32
N ARG A 219 -19.69 -23.37 -11.15
CA ARG A 219 -19.24 -23.81 -9.82
C ARG A 219 -18.72 -22.70 -8.95
N ARG A 220 -17.83 -21.87 -9.47
CA ARG A 220 -17.21 -20.78 -8.69
C ARG A 220 -18.24 -19.71 -8.33
N ALA A 221 -19.05 -19.26 -9.30
CA ALA A 221 -20.10 -18.27 -9.07
C ALA A 221 -21.15 -18.77 -8.06
N LYS A 222 -21.59 -20.04 -8.17
CA LYS A 222 -22.52 -20.66 -7.23
C LYS A 222 -21.92 -20.76 -5.83
N ASN A 223 -20.67 -21.18 -5.71
CA ASN A 223 -19.99 -21.28 -4.41
C ASN A 223 -19.81 -19.90 -3.78
N LEU A 224 -19.38 -18.91 -4.57
CA LEU A 224 -19.26 -17.52 -4.11
C LEU A 224 -20.61 -17.03 -3.58
N LEU A 225 -21.67 -17.13 -4.37
CA LEU A 225 -23.02 -16.73 -3.96
C LEU A 225 -23.47 -17.43 -2.67
N THR A 226 -23.31 -18.76 -2.60
CA THR A 226 -23.72 -19.53 -1.43
C THR A 226 -23.00 -19.09 -0.17
N ASN A 227 -21.67 -18.88 -0.25
CA ASN A 227 -20.86 -18.48 0.87
C ASN A 227 -21.17 -17.05 1.33
N GLU A 228 -21.34 -16.12 0.37
CA GLU A 228 -21.67 -14.73 0.70
C GLU A 228 -23.07 -14.58 1.29
N LEU A 229 -24.06 -15.31 0.79
CA LEU A 229 -25.40 -15.36 1.37
C LEU A 229 -25.38 -15.93 2.79
N LYS A 230 -24.59 -17.01 3.01
CA LYS A 230 -24.44 -17.61 4.34
C LYS A 230 -23.87 -16.64 5.37
N LYS A 231 -22.89 -15.81 5.00
CA LYS A 231 -22.36 -14.75 5.87
C LYS A 231 -23.46 -13.76 6.33
N ARG A 232 -24.52 -13.59 5.55
CA ARG A 232 -25.69 -12.71 5.80
C ARG A 232 -26.87 -13.44 6.42
N GLY A 233 -26.71 -14.68 6.88
CA GLY A 233 -27.77 -15.51 7.46
C GLY A 233 -28.80 -16.03 6.45
N ILE A 234 -28.47 -16.03 5.16
CA ILE A 234 -29.32 -16.52 4.07
C ILE A 234 -28.80 -17.88 3.58
N TYR A 235 -29.67 -18.88 3.63
CA TYR A 235 -29.28 -20.26 3.38
C TYR A 235 -29.92 -20.80 2.10
N ASN A 236 -29.13 -21.53 1.29
CA ASN A 236 -29.62 -22.18 0.08
C ASN A 236 -30.31 -23.51 0.43
N THR A 237 -31.64 -23.59 0.19
CA THR A 237 -32.45 -24.78 0.41
C THR A 237 -33.32 -25.05 -0.83
N SER A 238 -33.29 -26.28 -1.34
CA SER A 238 -34.00 -26.61 -2.57
C SER A 238 -35.54 -26.44 -2.43
N GLY A 239 -36.13 -25.73 -3.38
CA GLY A 239 -37.57 -25.60 -3.56
C GLY A 239 -38.24 -24.59 -2.61
N GLN A 240 -37.47 -23.80 -1.85
CA GLN A 240 -38.03 -22.85 -0.90
C GLN A 240 -37.44 -21.45 -1.10
N GLY A 241 -38.19 -20.42 -0.69
CA GLY A 241 -37.78 -19.00 -0.67
C GLY A 241 -37.56 -18.39 -2.06
N THR A 242 -36.92 -17.25 -2.09
CA THR A 242 -36.59 -16.52 -3.32
C THR A 242 -35.70 -17.36 -4.22
N VAL A 243 -36.04 -17.43 -5.51
CA VAL A 243 -35.28 -18.21 -6.52
C VAL A 243 -34.20 -17.33 -7.12
N ILE A 244 -32.92 -17.72 -6.95
CA ILE A 244 -31.78 -17.09 -7.57
C ILE A 244 -31.28 -17.99 -8.68
N GLN A 245 -31.33 -17.52 -9.92
CA GLN A 245 -30.97 -18.31 -11.12
C GLN A 245 -29.68 -17.79 -11.74
N LEU A 246 -28.69 -18.63 -11.91
CA LEU A 246 -27.44 -18.34 -12.63
C LEU A 246 -27.50 -18.97 -14.02
N LEU A 247 -27.33 -18.15 -15.05
CA LEU A 247 -27.37 -18.53 -16.45
C LEU A 247 -26.10 -18.13 -17.20
N LEU A 248 -25.68 -18.92 -18.16
CA LEU A 248 -24.58 -18.60 -19.08
C LEU A 248 -25.10 -18.57 -20.52
N ASP A 249 -24.73 -17.48 -21.22
CA ASP A 249 -24.92 -17.38 -22.66
C ASP A 249 -23.64 -16.76 -23.29
N LYS A 250 -22.90 -17.60 -24.04
CA LYS A 250 -21.64 -17.21 -24.68
C LYS A 250 -21.81 -16.16 -25.80
N LYS A 251 -23.04 -15.97 -26.28
CA LYS A 251 -23.37 -15.02 -27.35
C LYS A 251 -23.90 -13.69 -26.84
N LEU A 252 -23.96 -13.51 -25.53
CA LEU A 252 -24.60 -12.37 -24.88
C LEU A 252 -23.97 -11.01 -25.27
N SER A 253 -22.66 -10.94 -25.42
CA SER A 253 -21.88 -9.75 -25.74
C SER A 253 -20.48 -10.12 -26.20
N ASP A 254 -19.74 -9.20 -26.81
CA ASP A 254 -18.31 -9.38 -27.10
C ASP A 254 -17.43 -9.20 -25.87
N ASN A 255 -17.88 -8.42 -24.88
CA ASN A 255 -17.17 -8.31 -23.60
C ASN A 255 -17.34 -9.60 -22.79
N ARG A 256 -16.22 -10.23 -22.42
CA ARG A 256 -16.19 -11.52 -21.71
C ARG A 256 -16.76 -11.46 -20.30
N GLU A 257 -16.78 -10.27 -19.68
CA GLU A 257 -17.27 -10.05 -18.32
C GLU A 257 -18.68 -9.39 -18.29
N TYR A 258 -19.33 -9.29 -19.45
CA TYR A 258 -20.71 -8.77 -19.56
C TYR A 258 -21.70 -9.63 -18.82
N TYR A 259 -22.56 -9.03 -18.00
CA TYR A 259 -23.67 -9.69 -17.33
C TYR A 259 -24.91 -8.78 -17.25
N SER A 260 -26.05 -9.40 -17.01
CA SER A 260 -27.24 -8.72 -16.54
C SER A 260 -27.75 -9.35 -15.25
N LEU A 261 -28.34 -8.51 -14.40
CA LEU A 261 -29.03 -8.91 -13.17
C LEU A 261 -30.47 -8.40 -13.24
N ARG A 262 -31.43 -9.30 -13.13
CA ARG A 262 -32.85 -8.94 -13.01
C ARG A 262 -33.39 -9.38 -11.66
N VAL A 263 -33.99 -8.45 -10.95
CA VAL A 263 -34.69 -8.67 -9.70
C VAL A 263 -36.17 -8.35 -9.94
N HIS A 264 -37.04 -9.33 -9.88
CA HIS A 264 -38.47 -9.12 -10.19
C HIS A 264 -39.37 -10.19 -9.56
N ASN A 265 -40.37 -9.79 -8.80
CA ASN A 265 -41.44 -10.63 -8.27
C ASN A 265 -40.94 -11.95 -7.59
N GLY A 266 -40.03 -11.82 -6.63
CA GLY A 266 -39.49 -12.95 -5.86
C GLY A 266 -38.51 -13.84 -6.63
N LYS A 267 -38.08 -13.45 -7.81
CA LYS A 267 -37.08 -14.13 -8.60
C LYS A 267 -35.90 -13.19 -8.93
N ILE A 268 -34.69 -13.73 -8.80
CA ILE A 268 -33.45 -13.04 -9.17
C ILE A 268 -32.78 -13.87 -10.26
N THR A 269 -32.40 -13.23 -11.37
CA THR A 269 -31.72 -13.91 -12.48
C THR A 269 -30.43 -13.19 -12.79
N ILE A 270 -29.32 -13.89 -12.74
CA ILE A 270 -28.01 -13.41 -13.19
C ILE A 270 -27.65 -14.15 -14.47
N LEU A 271 -27.50 -13.44 -15.58
CA LEU A 271 -27.11 -13.98 -16.87
C LEU A 271 -25.73 -13.38 -17.22
N GLY A 272 -24.74 -14.23 -17.42
CA GLY A 272 -23.38 -13.81 -17.75
C GLY A 272 -22.86 -14.49 -19.01
N ARG A 273 -21.93 -13.82 -19.72
CA ARG A 273 -21.23 -14.43 -20.86
C ARG A 273 -20.27 -15.54 -20.44
N THR A 274 -19.58 -15.35 -19.31
CA THR A 274 -18.59 -16.28 -18.75
C THR A 274 -18.82 -16.51 -17.26
N GLN A 275 -18.05 -17.40 -16.66
CA GLN A 275 -18.06 -17.59 -15.22
C GLN A 275 -17.60 -16.32 -14.47
N ALA A 276 -16.63 -15.55 -15.01
CA ALA A 276 -16.19 -14.28 -14.43
C ALA A 276 -17.34 -13.26 -14.44
N ALA A 277 -18.07 -13.15 -15.54
CA ALA A 277 -19.28 -12.33 -15.65
C ALA A 277 -20.33 -12.70 -14.59
N LEU A 278 -20.62 -13.99 -14.42
CA LEU A 278 -21.53 -14.44 -13.36
C LEU A 278 -21.05 -14.06 -11.95
N MET A 279 -19.73 -14.16 -11.70
CA MET A 279 -19.17 -13.76 -10.41
C MET A 279 -19.32 -12.26 -10.15
N ASN A 280 -19.16 -11.41 -11.17
CA ASN A 280 -19.41 -9.98 -11.07
C ASN A 280 -20.89 -9.68 -10.79
N GLY A 281 -21.80 -10.36 -11.47
CA GLY A 281 -23.23 -10.24 -11.18
C GLY A 281 -23.62 -10.71 -9.78
N VAL A 282 -22.97 -11.74 -9.24
CA VAL A 282 -23.11 -12.17 -7.85
C VAL A 282 -22.63 -11.08 -6.91
N LYS A 283 -21.45 -10.47 -7.16
CA LYS A 283 -20.91 -9.38 -6.34
C LYS A 283 -21.86 -8.16 -6.33
N THR A 284 -22.45 -7.82 -7.48
CA THR A 284 -23.48 -6.77 -7.57
C THR A 284 -24.71 -7.09 -6.73
N LEU A 285 -25.24 -8.32 -6.82
CA LEU A 285 -26.37 -8.74 -5.97
C LEU A 285 -26.04 -8.66 -4.47
N ILE A 286 -24.85 -9.09 -4.07
CA ILE A 286 -24.38 -9.06 -2.69
C ILE A 286 -24.27 -7.62 -2.19
N ALA A 287 -23.68 -6.71 -2.96
CA ALA A 287 -23.57 -5.30 -2.60
C ALA A 287 -24.96 -4.64 -2.49
N ALA A 288 -25.87 -4.93 -3.43
CA ALA A 288 -27.24 -4.44 -3.34
C ALA A 288 -27.98 -4.95 -2.10
N LEU A 289 -27.77 -6.21 -1.70
CA LEU A 289 -28.34 -6.76 -0.46
C LEU A 289 -27.80 -6.03 0.78
N ASP A 290 -26.51 -5.73 0.82
CA ASP A 290 -25.89 -5.01 1.95
C ASP A 290 -26.39 -3.56 2.07
N HIS A 291 -26.75 -2.93 0.96
CA HIS A 291 -27.29 -1.58 0.95
C HIS A 291 -28.81 -1.52 1.11
N SER A 292 -29.52 -2.64 0.99
CA SER A 292 -30.96 -2.69 1.15
C SER A 292 -31.38 -2.84 2.61
N LYS A 293 -32.51 -2.25 2.99
CA LYS A 293 -33.07 -2.42 4.35
C LYS A 293 -33.72 -3.80 4.49
N GLY A 294 -33.14 -4.65 5.35
CA GLY A 294 -33.70 -5.97 5.65
C GLY A 294 -33.76 -6.90 4.43
N HIS A 295 -32.78 -6.78 3.51
CA HIS A 295 -32.71 -7.56 2.27
C HIS A 295 -33.95 -7.41 1.37
N ARG A 296 -34.59 -6.25 1.38
CA ARG A 296 -35.71 -5.90 0.52
C ARG A 296 -35.21 -5.10 -0.66
N LEU A 297 -34.94 -5.77 -1.78
CA LEU A 297 -34.40 -5.17 -2.98
C LEU A 297 -35.49 -4.52 -3.83
N GLN A 298 -35.22 -3.33 -4.38
CA GLN A 298 -36.04 -2.74 -5.43
C GLN A 298 -36.03 -3.67 -6.65
N ASN A 299 -37.18 -3.84 -7.33
CA ASN A 299 -37.19 -4.52 -8.62
C ASN A 299 -36.39 -3.74 -9.64
N CYS A 300 -35.58 -4.41 -10.44
CA CYS A 300 -34.67 -3.74 -11.38
C CYS A 300 -34.24 -4.64 -12.52
N PHE A 301 -33.69 -3.98 -13.53
CA PHE A 301 -32.85 -4.61 -14.56
C PHE A 301 -31.52 -3.88 -14.65
N VAL A 302 -30.43 -4.60 -14.34
CA VAL A 302 -29.05 -4.10 -14.41
C VAL A 302 -28.35 -4.72 -15.60
N ILE A 303 -27.64 -3.89 -16.36
CA ILE A 303 -26.69 -4.31 -17.40
C ILE A 303 -25.34 -3.74 -17.05
N ASP A 304 -24.29 -4.60 -17.04
CA ASP A 304 -22.99 -4.17 -16.56
C ASP A 304 -21.83 -4.98 -17.15
N TRP A 305 -20.67 -4.32 -17.28
CA TRP A 305 -19.40 -4.89 -17.71
C TRP A 305 -18.25 -3.93 -17.37
N PRO A 306 -17.02 -4.41 -17.11
CA PRO A 306 -15.85 -3.56 -16.98
C PRO A 306 -15.33 -3.12 -18.36
N ASP A 307 -14.78 -1.90 -18.43
CA ASP A 307 -14.05 -1.45 -19.61
C ASP A 307 -12.66 -2.08 -19.68
N PHE A 308 -12.05 -2.40 -18.53
CA PHE A 308 -10.73 -3.04 -18.46
C PHE A 308 -10.76 -4.47 -17.94
N GLY A 309 -9.97 -5.31 -18.61
CA GLY A 309 -9.75 -6.71 -18.21
C GLY A 309 -8.83 -6.87 -16.99
N TYR A 310 -7.95 -5.88 -16.74
CA TYR A 310 -7.02 -5.86 -15.61
C TYR A 310 -7.44 -4.79 -14.59
N ARG A 311 -7.79 -5.21 -13.39
CA ARG A 311 -8.21 -4.34 -12.29
C ARG A 311 -7.45 -4.77 -11.04
N GLY A 312 -6.29 -4.14 -10.83
CA GLY A 312 -5.28 -4.62 -9.90
C GLY A 312 -5.14 -3.79 -8.63
N VAL A 313 -4.59 -4.44 -7.62
CA VAL A 313 -3.98 -3.80 -6.45
C VAL A 313 -2.66 -4.49 -6.18
N MET A 314 -1.57 -3.73 -6.09
CA MET A 314 -0.30 -4.20 -5.59
C MET A 314 -0.25 -3.99 -4.08
N LEU A 315 0.24 -4.98 -3.35
CA LEU A 315 0.48 -4.91 -1.92
C LEU A 315 1.94 -5.27 -1.64
N ASP A 316 2.66 -4.32 -1.08
CA ASP A 316 4.02 -4.49 -0.59
C ASP A 316 3.99 -5.07 0.83
N ILE A 317 4.56 -6.26 0.98
CA ILE A 317 4.80 -6.91 2.26
C ILE A 317 6.30 -7.08 2.56
N ALA A 318 7.16 -6.62 1.65
CA ALA A 318 8.60 -6.73 1.77
C ALA A 318 9.20 -5.64 2.67
N ARG A 319 8.74 -4.38 2.52
CA ARG A 319 9.36 -3.25 3.23
C ARG A 319 9.22 -3.32 4.74
N ASN A 320 8.03 -3.09 5.28
CA ASN A 320 7.94 -2.99 6.73
C ASN A 320 6.88 -3.88 7.36
N TYR A 321 5.67 -3.99 6.80
CA TYR A 321 4.61 -4.76 7.44
C TYR A 321 4.31 -6.07 6.72
N VAL A 322 4.54 -7.19 7.40
CA VAL A 322 4.20 -8.53 6.91
C VAL A 322 2.73 -8.84 7.17
N VAL A 323 1.94 -8.87 6.12
CA VAL A 323 0.53 -9.27 6.21
C VAL A 323 0.44 -10.78 6.29
N ASN A 324 -0.01 -11.33 7.42
CA ASN A 324 -0.20 -12.76 7.57
C ASN A 324 -1.36 -13.31 6.72
N ALA A 325 -1.39 -14.64 6.54
CA ALA A 325 -2.35 -15.30 5.66
C ALA A 325 -3.83 -14.99 5.97
N ASP A 326 -4.20 -14.87 7.25
CA ASP A 326 -5.61 -14.60 7.61
C ASP A 326 -6.02 -13.16 7.31
N LYS A 327 -5.15 -12.19 7.59
CA LYS A 327 -5.38 -10.78 7.19
C LYS A 327 -5.39 -10.63 5.68
N MET A 328 -4.54 -11.41 4.99
CA MET A 328 -4.51 -11.46 3.54
C MET A 328 -5.84 -12.00 2.95
N LYS A 329 -6.44 -13.01 3.56
CA LYS A 329 -7.78 -13.49 3.14
C LYS A 329 -8.85 -12.41 3.30
N ARG A 330 -8.80 -11.62 4.38
CA ARG A 330 -9.71 -10.48 4.57
C ARG A 330 -9.48 -9.41 3.50
N PHE A 331 -8.23 -9.13 3.16
CA PHE A 331 -7.88 -8.22 2.08
C PHE A 331 -8.41 -8.71 0.72
N ILE A 332 -8.25 -10.00 0.40
CA ILE A 332 -8.80 -10.63 -0.80
C ILE A 332 -10.34 -10.53 -0.82
N ASP A 333 -11.03 -10.73 0.31
CA ASP A 333 -12.48 -10.58 0.40
C ASP A 333 -12.92 -9.14 0.07
N LEU A 334 -12.22 -8.14 0.61
CA LEU A 334 -12.47 -6.72 0.35
C LEU A 334 -12.30 -6.39 -1.14
N LEU A 335 -11.17 -6.78 -1.73
CA LEU A 335 -10.90 -6.53 -3.15
C LEU A 335 -11.92 -7.23 -4.07
N ALA A 336 -12.30 -8.47 -3.73
CA ALA A 336 -13.30 -9.20 -4.47
C ALA A 336 -14.67 -8.51 -4.42
N TYR A 337 -15.05 -7.95 -3.28
CA TYR A 337 -16.29 -7.21 -3.09
C TYR A 337 -16.38 -6.03 -4.07
N TYR A 338 -15.29 -5.26 -4.21
CA TYR A 338 -15.18 -4.12 -5.12
C TYR A 338 -14.77 -4.49 -6.56
N LYS A 339 -14.93 -5.77 -6.96
CA LYS A 339 -14.72 -6.31 -8.31
C LYS A 339 -13.30 -6.19 -8.86
N PHE A 340 -12.29 -6.02 -8.01
CA PHE A 340 -10.89 -6.25 -8.41
C PHE A 340 -10.69 -7.71 -8.80
N ASN A 341 -9.75 -7.97 -9.73
CA ASN A 341 -9.48 -9.31 -10.23
C ASN A 341 -8.00 -9.70 -10.25
N VAL A 342 -7.11 -8.79 -9.86
CA VAL A 342 -5.66 -9.03 -9.76
C VAL A 342 -5.13 -8.50 -8.43
N ILE A 343 -4.28 -9.30 -7.79
CA ILE A 343 -3.37 -8.85 -6.73
C ILE A 343 -1.95 -9.09 -7.21
N GLN A 344 -1.14 -8.05 -7.33
CA GLN A 344 0.30 -8.14 -7.45
C GLN A 344 0.87 -8.23 -6.04
N PHE A 345 1.62 -9.27 -5.78
CA PHE A 345 2.25 -9.52 -4.50
C PHE A 345 3.70 -9.11 -4.56
N HIS A 346 4.03 -7.97 -3.97
CA HIS A 346 5.39 -7.50 -3.83
C HIS A 346 6.00 -8.10 -2.55
N PHE A 347 6.62 -9.27 -2.68
CA PHE A 347 7.16 -10.01 -1.53
C PHE A 347 8.68 -10.06 -1.48
N THR A 348 9.37 -9.39 -2.38
CA THR A 348 10.84 -9.23 -2.36
C THR A 348 11.24 -7.80 -2.66
N ASP A 349 12.20 -7.28 -1.90
CA ASP A 349 12.82 -5.98 -2.11
C ASP A 349 14.18 -5.92 -1.40
N ASP A 350 14.80 -4.75 -1.32
CA ASP A 350 16.05 -4.52 -0.60
C ASP A 350 15.95 -4.89 0.88
N GLU A 351 14.79 -4.66 1.48
CA GLU A 351 14.54 -4.75 2.91
C GLU A 351 14.11 -6.15 3.37
N ALA A 352 13.56 -6.98 2.48
CA ALA A 352 13.26 -8.36 2.82
C ALA A 352 12.87 -9.25 1.64
N TRP A 353 12.85 -10.56 1.93
CA TRP A 353 12.25 -11.63 1.14
C TRP A 353 11.15 -12.33 1.95
N ARG A 354 9.90 -12.31 1.51
CA ARG A 354 8.72 -12.70 2.32
C ARG A 354 7.99 -13.97 1.89
N LEU A 355 8.63 -14.83 1.09
CA LEU A 355 8.03 -16.10 0.68
C LEU A 355 9.03 -17.25 0.83
N GLU A 356 8.60 -18.34 1.47
CA GLU A 356 9.39 -19.56 1.57
C GLU A 356 9.56 -20.20 0.19
N ILE A 357 10.83 -20.41 -0.23
CA ILE A 357 11.21 -21.07 -1.47
C ILE A 357 12.00 -22.33 -1.13
N PRO A 358 11.51 -23.54 -1.43
CA PRO A 358 12.22 -24.78 -1.21
C PRO A 358 13.61 -24.79 -1.85
N GLY A 359 14.62 -25.21 -1.09
CA GLY A 359 16.01 -25.20 -1.53
C GLY A 359 16.80 -23.92 -1.22
N PHE A 360 16.11 -22.86 -0.78
CA PHE A 360 16.71 -21.59 -0.38
C PHE A 360 16.28 -21.14 1.02
N PRO A 361 16.65 -21.90 2.08
CA PRO A 361 16.22 -21.55 3.44
C PRO A 361 16.75 -20.16 3.86
N GLU A 362 17.86 -19.69 3.32
CA GLU A 362 18.48 -18.40 3.62
C GLU A 362 17.57 -17.23 3.23
N LEU A 363 16.72 -17.39 2.24
CA LEU A 363 15.73 -16.37 1.85
C LEU A 363 14.74 -16.02 2.98
N THR A 364 14.46 -16.98 3.86
CA THR A 364 13.56 -16.74 5.00
C THR A 364 14.26 -16.73 6.35
N GLN A 365 15.34 -17.50 6.51
CA GLN A 365 16.10 -17.52 7.74
C GLN A 365 17.00 -16.28 7.92
N VAL A 366 17.45 -15.68 6.82
CA VAL A 366 18.25 -14.45 6.81
C VAL A 366 17.42 -13.26 6.34
N ALA A 367 16.92 -13.33 5.11
CA ALA A 367 16.34 -12.17 4.44
C ALA A 367 14.88 -11.85 4.84
N ALA A 368 14.23 -12.66 5.70
CA ALA A 368 12.92 -12.30 6.27
C ALA A 368 13.01 -11.86 7.74
N ARG A 369 14.22 -11.62 8.22
CA ARG A 369 14.48 -11.28 9.63
C ARG A 369 15.38 -10.06 9.70
N ARG A 370 15.00 -9.10 10.51
CA ARG A 370 15.73 -7.85 10.73
C ARG A 370 16.02 -7.65 12.21
N GLY A 371 17.23 -7.17 12.54
CA GLY A 371 17.63 -6.99 13.92
C GLY A 371 18.86 -6.13 14.11
N ALA A 372 19.38 -6.15 15.33
CA ALA A 372 20.59 -5.45 15.71
C ALA A 372 21.84 -6.13 15.10
N THR A 373 22.38 -5.58 14.05
CA THR A 373 23.59 -6.09 13.39
C THR A 373 24.39 -4.96 12.75
N LEU A 374 25.69 -5.20 12.58
CA LEU A 374 26.59 -4.30 11.87
C LEU A 374 27.18 -4.94 10.60
N ASP A 375 26.99 -6.23 10.39
CA ASP A 375 27.59 -7.00 9.28
C ASP A 375 26.62 -7.94 8.57
N GLU A 376 25.37 -7.96 8.99
CA GLU A 376 24.27 -8.76 8.42
C GLU A 376 24.55 -10.26 8.29
N LYS A 377 25.37 -10.80 9.20
CA LYS A 377 25.55 -12.24 9.31
C LYS A 377 24.37 -12.87 10.03
N GLY A 378 23.58 -13.67 9.32
CA GLY A 378 22.43 -14.40 9.85
C GLY A 378 21.08 -13.68 9.77
N TYR A 379 21.05 -12.36 9.62
CA TYR A 379 19.83 -11.56 9.40
C TYR A 379 20.18 -10.15 8.87
N LEU A 380 19.18 -9.45 8.35
CA LEU A 380 19.34 -8.09 7.81
C LEU A 380 19.40 -7.05 8.94
N ALA A 381 20.01 -5.93 8.67
CA ALA A 381 19.93 -4.75 9.55
C ALA A 381 18.48 -4.25 9.65
N GLN A 382 18.14 -3.70 10.82
CA GLN A 382 16.83 -3.12 11.03
C GLN A 382 16.63 -1.89 10.15
N ILE A 383 15.41 -1.74 9.59
CA ILE A 383 15.03 -0.58 8.79
C ILE A 383 13.57 -0.23 9.05
N PHE A 384 13.20 1.03 8.96
CA PHE A 384 11.89 1.64 9.19
C PHE A 384 11.36 1.49 10.62
N ASP A 385 11.33 0.30 11.18
CA ASP A 385 10.85 -0.01 12.53
C ASP A 385 11.39 -1.36 13.01
N GLY A 386 11.19 -1.69 14.30
CA GLY A 386 11.61 -2.94 14.91
C GLY A 386 12.00 -2.76 16.38
N ASN A 387 12.59 -3.78 17.00
CA ASN A 387 13.09 -3.75 18.38
C ASN A 387 14.51 -4.35 18.54
N GLY A 388 15.20 -4.51 17.41
CA GLY A 388 16.52 -5.12 17.36
C GLY A 388 16.56 -6.64 17.42
N ASN A 389 15.47 -7.32 17.82
CA ASN A 389 15.43 -8.77 17.93
C ASN A 389 14.93 -9.44 16.64
N PRO A 390 15.80 -10.12 15.86
CA PRO A 390 15.42 -10.76 14.63
C PRO A 390 14.50 -11.98 14.80
N ASP A 391 14.43 -12.55 16.01
CA ASP A 391 13.59 -13.71 16.32
C ASP A 391 12.19 -13.33 16.79
N ASP A 392 11.92 -12.05 17.03
CA ASP A 392 10.62 -11.58 17.47
C ASP A 392 9.68 -11.41 16.27
N LEU A 393 8.91 -12.47 15.97
CA LEU A 393 7.89 -12.47 14.91
C LEU A 393 6.63 -11.66 15.27
N SER A 394 6.54 -11.06 16.44
CA SER A 394 5.48 -10.11 16.77
C SER A 394 5.75 -8.71 16.20
N GLN A 395 7.01 -8.44 15.82
CA GLN A 395 7.38 -7.20 15.15
C GLN A 395 6.79 -7.13 13.74
N CYS A 396 6.37 -5.93 13.33
CA CYS A 396 5.74 -5.73 12.02
C CYS A 396 6.67 -6.14 10.86
N ALA A 397 7.97 -6.00 11.07
CA ALA A 397 9.01 -6.16 10.08
C ALA A 397 9.59 -7.58 9.95
N ASN A 398 9.22 -8.53 10.81
CA ASN A 398 9.74 -9.89 10.81
C ASN A 398 8.67 -10.91 10.42
N GLY A 399 9.09 -11.89 9.60
CA GLY A 399 8.21 -12.97 9.15
C GLY A 399 8.11 -13.11 7.63
N TYR A 400 7.38 -14.11 7.21
CA TYR A 400 7.18 -14.47 5.80
C TYR A 400 5.93 -15.33 5.65
N LEU A 401 5.47 -15.52 4.42
CA LEU A 401 4.47 -16.52 4.06
C LEU A 401 5.15 -17.87 3.83
N THR A 402 4.69 -18.89 4.52
CA THR A 402 5.10 -20.25 4.23
C THR A 402 4.60 -20.69 2.86
N ARG A 403 5.27 -21.67 2.26
CA ARG A 403 4.82 -22.29 1.00
C ARG A 403 3.36 -22.77 1.08
N ALA A 404 2.96 -23.36 2.18
CA ALA A 404 1.62 -23.88 2.39
C ALA A 404 0.57 -22.75 2.46
N GLU A 405 0.85 -21.68 3.18
CA GLU A 405 -0.01 -20.49 3.26
C GLU A 405 -0.18 -19.83 1.89
N PHE A 406 0.90 -19.70 1.13
CA PHE A 406 0.81 -19.13 -0.22
C PHE A 406 -0.06 -19.97 -1.16
N ILE A 407 0.08 -21.31 -1.15
CA ILE A 407 -0.78 -22.21 -1.91
C ILE A 407 -2.25 -22.09 -1.50
N GLU A 408 -2.52 -21.92 -0.20
CA GLU A 408 -3.88 -21.67 0.29
C GLU A 408 -4.42 -20.33 -0.20
N LEU A 409 -3.62 -19.26 -0.16
CA LEU A 409 -3.99 -17.93 -0.67
C LEU A 409 -4.29 -17.95 -2.15
N LEU A 410 -3.50 -18.68 -2.96
CA LEU A 410 -3.76 -18.87 -4.39
C LEU A 410 -5.16 -19.47 -4.64
N ARG A 411 -5.51 -20.54 -3.92
CA ARG A 411 -6.84 -21.17 -4.01
C ARG A 411 -7.94 -20.22 -3.53
N TYR A 412 -7.70 -19.53 -2.43
CA TYR A 412 -8.66 -18.60 -1.81
C TYR A 412 -9.01 -17.45 -2.75
N ALA A 413 -8.01 -16.80 -3.33
CA ALA A 413 -8.16 -15.71 -4.30
C ALA A 413 -8.88 -16.20 -5.57
N TRP A 414 -8.46 -17.35 -6.12
CA TRP A 414 -9.09 -17.93 -7.30
C TRP A 414 -10.58 -18.16 -7.13
N HIS A 415 -11.01 -18.66 -5.97
CA HIS A 415 -12.43 -18.88 -5.69
C HIS A 415 -13.25 -17.59 -5.61
N ARG A 416 -12.60 -16.43 -5.48
CA ARG A 416 -13.20 -15.07 -5.45
C ARG A 416 -13.08 -14.32 -6.76
N GLY A 417 -12.48 -14.95 -7.77
CA GLY A 417 -12.26 -14.34 -9.09
C GLY A 417 -11.05 -13.42 -9.13
N ILE A 418 -10.11 -13.60 -8.22
CA ILE A 418 -8.86 -12.84 -8.15
C ILE A 418 -7.71 -13.77 -8.55
N ARG A 419 -6.83 -13.25 -9.40
CA ARG A 419 -5.55 -13.84 -9.76
C ARG A 419 -4.46 -13.17 -8.91
N ILE A 420 -3.55 -13.94 -8.35
CA ILE A 420 -2.32 -13.44 -7.74
C ILE A 420 -1.22 -13.43 -8.80
N ILE A 421 -0.45 -12.37 -8.88
CA ILE A 421 0.78 -12.25 -9.69
C ILE A 421 1.92 -12.08 -8.70
N PRO A 422 2.86 -13.05 -8.63
CA PRO A 422 4.03 -12.91 -7.77
C PRO A 422 5.02 -11.94 -8.38
N GLU A 423 5.58 -11.06 -7.56
CA GLU A 423 6.63 -10.13 -7.95
C GLU A 423 7.95 -10.49 -7.28
N ILE A 424 9.01 -10.53 -8.09
CA ILE A 424 10.39 -10.73 -7.66
C ILE A 424 11.18 -9.55 -8.21
N GLU A 425 11.74 -8.72 -7.34
CA GLU A 425 12.51 -7.56 -7.75
C GLU A 425 13.85 -7.93 -8.35
N THR A 426 14.09 -7.44 -9.56
CA THR A 426 15.30 -7.66 -10.36
C THR A 426 15.45 -6.58 -11.45
N PRO A 427 16.64 -6.17 -11.89
CA PRO A 427 17.93 -6.47 -11.27
C PRO A 427 18.29 -5.53 -10.12
N GLY A 428 17.59 -4.41 -9.97
CA GLY A 428 17.59 -3.54 -8.79
C GLY A 428 16.75 -4.11 -7.66
N HIS A 429 16.69 -3.42 -6.52
CA HIS A 429 15.86 -3.81 -5.36
C HIS A 429 16.05 -5.28 -4.90
N ALA A 430 17.25 -5.82 -5.12
CA ALA A 430 17.54 -7.24 -4.92
C ALA A 430 18.43 -7.53 -3.70
N ARG A 431 18.66 -6.52 -2.83
CA ARG A 431 19.61 -6.61 -1.73
C ARG A 431 19.34 -7.77 -0.78
N ALA A 432 18.09 -7.99 -0.38
CA ALA A 432 17.74 -9.08 0.53
C ALA A 432 18.13 -10.45 -0.05
N ALA A 433 17.93 -10.68 -1.35
CA ALA A 433 18.36 -11.90 -2.03
C ALA A 433 19.90 -12.00 -2.09
N ILE A 434 20.58 -10.89 -2.37
CA ILE A 434 22.06 -10.83 -2.41
C ILE A 434 22.62 -11.19 -1.03
N VAL A 435 22.12 -10.57 0.06
CA VAL A 435 22.59 -10.84 1.43
C VAL A 435 22.28 -12.29 1.83
N ALA A 436 21.12 -12.82 1.48
CA ALA A 436 20.79 -14.23 1.72
C ALA A 436 21.78 -15.17 1.04
N MET A 437 22.14 -14.93 -0.23
CA MET A 437 23.07 -15.78 -0.97
C MET A 437 24.52 -15.59 -0.53
N LYS A 438 24.92 -14.40 -0.06
CA LYS A 438 26.20 -14.19 0.63
C LYS A 438 26.28 -15.02 1.93
N ASN A 439 25.24 -15.00 2.74
CA ASN A 439 25.15 -15.82 3.95
C ASN A 439 25.19 -17.33 3.64
N ARG A 440 24.51 -17.78 2.56
CA ARG A 440 24.60 -19.14 2.05
C ARG A 440 26.04 -19.53 1.72
N ALA A 441 26.77 -18.67 1.01
CA ALA A 441 28.17 -18.94 0.65
C ALA A 441 29.09 -19.06 1.87
N MET A 442 28.83 -18.28 2.92
CA MET A 442 29.61 -18.33 4.18
C MET A 442 29.25 -19.52 5.07
N SER A 443 27.98 -19.80 5.27
CA SER A 443 27.49 -20.77 6.24
C SER A 443 27.32 -22.17 5.67
N ASN A 444 27.10 -22.31 4.36
CA ASN A 444 26.87 -23.59 3.68
C ASN A 444 27.61 -23.67 2.35
N PRO A 445 28.96 -23.62 2.37
CA PRO A 445 29.78 -23.58 1.16
C PRO A 445 29.72 -24.87 0.29
N THR A 446 29.16 -25.93 0.83
CA THR A 446 28.98 -27.22 0.10
C THR A 446 27.66 -27.28 -0.64
N ALA A 447 26.70 -26.40 -0.34
CA ALA A 447 25.47 -26.31 -1.08
C ALA A 447 25.70 -25.70 -2.47
N GLU A 448 24.75 -25.92 -3.38
CA GLU A 448 24.76 -25.23 -4.67
C GLU A 448 24.80 -23.71 -4.46
N GLN A 449 25.77 -23.05 -5.08
CA GLN A 449 26.00 -21.62 -4.92
C GLN A 449 25.36 -20.83 -6.05
N PHE A 450 24.90 -19.61 -5.69
CA PHE A 450 24.33 -18.64 -6.61
C PHE A 450 24.95 -17.27 -6.32
N ARG A 451 25.93 -16.89 -7.10
CA ARG A 451 26.61 -15.59 -6.96
C ARG A 451 25.79 -14.50 -7.64
N LEU A 452 24.98 -13.82 -6.85
CA LEU A 452 24.16 -12.72 -7.32
C LEU A 452 24.91 -11.38 -7.39
N TRP A 453 26.13 -11.32 -6.89
CA TRP A 453 26.98 -10.14 -6.79
C TRP A 453 28.32 -10.36 -7.51
N ASP A 454 29.01 -9.29 -7.83
CA ASP A 454 30.41 -9.31 -8.25
C ASP A 454 31.29 -8.82 -7.10
N GLU A 455 32.15 -9.69 -6.55
CA GLU A 455 33.04 -9.36 -5.43
C GLU A 455 34.08 -8.27 -5.76
N LYS A 456 34.34 -8.05 -7.06
CA LYS A 456 35.33 -7.07 -7.55
C LYS A 456 34.67 -5.80 -8.07
N ASN A 457 33.36 -5.66 -7.86
CA ASN A 457 32.66 -4.46 -8.27
C ASN A 457 33.00 -3.28 -7.34
N GLU A 458 33.75 -2.32 -7.85
CA GLU A 458 34.12 -1.07 -7.16
C GLU A 458 33.24 0.11 -7.60
N SER A 459 32.06 -0.17 -8.16
CA SER A 459 31.10 0.88 -8.56
C SER A 459 30.59 1.63 -7.34
N VAL A 460 30.46 2.94 -7.48
CA VAL A 460 29.89 3.82 -6.45
C VAL A 460 28.55 4.34 -6.96
N TYR A 461 27.50 3.96 -6.27
CA TYR A 461 26.14 4.38 -6.58
C TYR A 461 25.29 4.48 -5.31
N THR A 462 24.15 5.10 -5.42
CA THR A 462 23.15 5.17 -4.34
C THR A 462 21.78 4.86 -4.95
N SER A 463 21.07 3.90 -4.38
CA SER A 463 19.72 3.54 -4.80
C SER A 463 18.68 4.55 -4.30
N ALA A 464 17.45 4.42 -4.75
CA ALA A 464 16.33 5.25 -4.29
C ALA A 464 16.14 5.17 -2.77
N GLN A 465 16.36 3.99 -2.17
CA GLN A 465 16.33 3.75 -0.73
C GLN A 465 17.68 3.95 -0.02
N SER A 466 18.64 4.59 -0.70
CA SER A 466 19.97 4.90 -0.18
C SER A 466 20.89 3.69 0.09
N TYR A 467 20.64 2.54 -0.52
CA TYR A 467 21.58 1.41 -0.54
C TYR A 467 22.65 1.57 -1.61
N HIS A 468 23.76 0.83 -1.43
CA HIS A 468 24.94 0.85 -2.31
C HIS A 468 25.31 -0.54 -2.85
N ASP A 469 24.49 -1.57 -2.55
CA ASP A 469 24.79 -2.98 -2.81
C ASP A 469 23.55 -3.81 -3.21
N ASN A 470 22.56 -3.15 -3.85
CA ASN A 470 21.24 -3.72 -4.09
C ASN A 470 20.99 -4.20 -5.53
N VAL A 471 22.03 -4.29 -6.37
CA VAL A 471 21.87 -4.61 -7.79
C VAL A 471 22.53 -5.94 -8.13
N LEU A 472 21.81 -6.80 -8.86
CA LEU A 472 22.29 -8.11 -9.31
C LEU A 472 23.44 -7.98 -10.33
N ASN A 473 24.39 -8.93 -10.28
CA ASN A 473 25.41 -9.08 -11.30
C ASN A 473 24.84 -9.77 -12.55
N VAL A 474 24.23 -8.97 -13.43
CA VAL A 474 23.55 -9.48 -14.65
C VAL A 474 24.48 -10.17 -15.68
N ALA A 475 25.80 -10.07 -15.49
CA ALA A 475 26.78 -10.80 -16.27
C ALA A 475 26.96 -12.25 -15.82
N SER A 476 26.52 -12.58 -14.60
CA SER A 476 26.62 -13.92 -14.02
C SER A 476 25.47 -14.83 -14.44
N ASP A 477 25.77 -16.02 -14.92
CA ASP A 477 24.78 -17.07 -15.19
C ASP A 477 24.03 -17.50 -13.92
N ASP A 478 24.64 -17.33 -12.75
CA ASP A 478 24.03 -17.66 -11.47
C ASP A 478 22.76 -16.86 -11.19
N VAL A 479 22.68 -15.61 -11.62
CA VAL A 479 21.49 -14.76 -11.51
C VAL A 479 20.31 -15.40 -12.25
N TYR A 480 20.52 -15.84 -13.48
CA TYR A 480 19.47 -16.46 -14.30
C TYR A 480 19.08 -17.85 -13.75
N ARG A 481 20.07 -18.63 -13.28
CA ARG A 481 19.79 -19.91 -12.61
C ARG A 481 18.99 -19.74 -11.32
N PHE A 482 19.31 -18.73 -10.53
CA PHE A 482 18.59 -18.40 -9.28
C PHE A 482 17.13 -18.05 -9.60
N ILE A 483 16.90 -17.11 -10.51
CA ILE A 483 15.54 -16.68 -10.88
C ILE A 483 14.76 -17.86 -11.48
N ASP A 484 15.38 -18.63 -12.39
CA ASP A 484 14.75 -19.83 -12.98
C ASP A 484 14.32 -20.84 -11.93
N ARG A 485 15.17 -21.04 -10.89
CA ARG A 485 14.86 -21.96 -9.79
C ARG A 485 13.69 -21.44 -8.93
N VAL A 486 13.72 -20.16 -8.57
CA VAL A 486 12.63 -19.52 -7.78
C VAL A 486 11.32 -19.61 -8.56
N VAL A 487 11.31 -19.24 -9.84
CA VAL A 487 10.11 -19.31 -10.69
C VAL A 487 9.64 -20.75 -10.87
N GLY A 488 10.57 -21.70 -10.97
CA GLY A 488 10.24 -23.15 -10.99
C GLY A 488 9.47 -23.60 -9.74
N GLU A 489 9.89 -23.16 -8.54
CA GLU A 489 9.17 -23.46 -7.29
C GLU A 489 7.80 -22.76 -7.24
N LEU A 490 7.70 -21.51 -7.70
CA LEU A 490 6.40 -20.85 -7.85
C LEU A 490 5.46 -21.60 -8.79
N GLN A 491 5.95 -22.12 -9.93
CA GLN A 491 5.14 -22.97 -10.82
C GLN A 491 4.61 -24.22 -10.11
N LEU A 492 5.44 -24.83 -9.25
CA LEU A 492 5.01 -26.00 -8.46
C LEU A 492 3.93 -25.61 -7.45
N MET A 493 4.04 -24.45 -6.77
CA MET A 493 3.01 -23.96 -5.86
C MET A 493 1.67 -23.71 -6.56
N TYR A 494 1.71 -23.06 -7.74
CA TYR A 494 0.50 -22.85 -8.55
C TYR A 494 -0.12 -24.17 -9.01
N LYS A 495 0.69 -25.09 -9.50
CA LYS A 495 0.24 -26.43 -9.90
C LYS A 495 -0.44 -27.18 -8.74
N GLU A 496 0.13 -27.13 -7.55
CA GLU A 496 -0.44 -27.72 -6.34
C GLU A 496 -1.74 -27.02 -5.91
N ALA A 497 -1.84 -25.73 -6.15
CA ALA A 497 -3.09 -24.99 -5.99
C ALA A 497 -4.16 -25.37 -7.03
N GLY A 498 -3.80 -26.16 -8.07
CA GLY A 498 -4.67 -26.48 -9.20
C GLY A 498 -4.76 -25.34 -10.22
N LEU A 499 -3.75 -24.48 -10.27
CA LEU A 499 -3.66 -23.28 -11.12
C LEU A 499 -2.43 -23.39 -12.03
N LYS A 500 -2.32 -22.45 -12.96
CA LYS A 500 -1.17 -22.29 -13.83
C LYS A 500 -0.52 -20.92 -13.53
N LEU A 501 0.77 -20.90 -13.31
CA LEU A 501 1.56 -19.67 -13.29
C LEU A 501 1.78 -19.23 -14.75
N GLU A 502 1.19 -18.15 -15.15
CA GLU A 502 1.27 -17.60 -16.51
C GLU A 502 2.09 -16.31 -16.57
N ILE A 503 2.21 -15.62 -15.46
CA ILE A 503 2.82 -14.29 -15.35
C ILE A 503 3.62 -14.21 -14.05
N VAL A 504 4.82 -13.64 -14.14
CA VAL A 504 5.64 -13.20 -13.01
C VAL A 504 6.00 -11.74 -13.23
N HIS A 505 5.82 -10.90 -12.24
CA HIS A 505 6.34 -9.54 -12.27
C HIS A 505 7.81 -9.56 -11.82
N LEU A 506 8.69 -8.91 -12.57
CA LEU A 506 10.15 -8.94 -12.33
C LEU A 506 10.71 -7.62 -11.80
N GLY A 507 9.84 -6.67 -11.40
CA GLY A 507 10.27 -5.34 -11.02
C GLY A 507 10.83 -4.57 -12.21
N GLY A 508 12.12 -4.29 -12.18
CA GLY A 508 12.87 -3.66 -13.26
C GLY A 508 13.10 -2.18 -13.09
N ASP A 509 12.51 -1.58 -12.06
CA ASP A 509 12.59 -0.16 -11.76
C ASP A 509 13.90 0.22 -11.06
N GLU A 510 14.14 1.50 -11.03
CA GLU A 510 15.13 2.23 -10.23
C GLU A 510 16.54 1.63 -10.18
N VAL A 511 17.00 0.94 -11.23
CA VAL A 511 18.41 0.49 -11.32
C VAL A 511 19.32 1.71 -11.23
N PRO A 512 20.14 1.85 -10.18
CA PRO A 512 20.91 3.07 -9.96
C PRO A 512 21.91 3.32 -11.08
N ASN A 513 22.05 4.57 -11.46
CA ASN A 513 23.11 4.95 -12.39
C ASN A 513 24.49 4.54 -11.85
N ASN A 514 25.34 4.04 -12.71
CA ASN A 514 26.69 3.56 -12.39
C ASN A 514 26.77 2.25 -11.58
N ALA A 515 25.68 1.54 -11.34
CA ALA A 515 25.69 0.31 -10.53
C ALA A 515 26.70 -0.75 -11.01
N TRP A 516 27.00 -0.77 -12.31
CA TRP A 516 27.93 -1.71 -12.94
C TRP A 516 29.17 -1.07 -13.55
N SER A 517 29.39 0.24 -13.35
CA SER A 517 30.43 1.01 -14.02
C SER A 517 31.87 0.51 -13.78
N LYS A 518 32.12 -0.13 -12.65
CA LYS A 518 33.40 -0.73 -12.27
C LYS A 518 33.29 -2.21 -11.93
N SER A 519 32.25 -2.91 -12.41
CA SER A 519 32.15 -4.35 -12.30
C SER A 519 32.98 -5.03 -13.41
N PRO A 520 34.04 -5.76 -13.09
CA PRO A 520 34.82 -6.50 -14.11
C PRO A 520 33.96 -7.49 -14.90
N ASP A 521 33.03 -8.17 -14.26
CA ASP A 521 32.14 -9.13 -14.91
C ASP A 521 31.24 -8.44 -15.95
N VAL A 522 30.64 -7.31 -15.59
CA VAL A 522 29.77 -6.56 -16.50
C VAL A 522 30.58 -5.87 -17.60
N GLN A 523 31.78 -5.38 -17.32
CA GLN A 523 32.68 -4.85 -18.35
C GLN A 523 33.08 -5.93 -19.39
N ALA A 524 33.34 -7.16 -18.93
CA ALA A 524 33.61 -8.30 -19.83
C ALA A 524 32.36 -8.67 -20.66
N LEU A 525 31.16 -8.63 -20.05
CA LEU A 525 29.88 -8.79 -20.75
C LEU A 525 29.71 -7.73 -21.83
N MET A 526 29.91 -6.45 -21.49
CA MET A 526 29.79 -5.34 -22.47
C MET A 526 30.71 -5.50 -23.65
N GLN A 527 31.96 -5.93 -23.43
CA GLN A 527 32.90 -6.21 -24.53
C GLN A 527 32.43 -7.39 -25.38
N ARG A 528 32.01 -8.48 -24.79
CA ARG A 528 31.58 -9.71 -25.49
C ARG A 528 30.33 -9.49 -26.34
N GLU A 529 29.36 -8.76 -25.80
CA GLU A 529 28.05 -8.52 -26.42
C GLU A 529 28.00 -7.18 -27.18
N HIS A 530 29.11 -6.44 -27.24
CA HIS A 530 29.22 -5.12 -27.88
C HIS A 530 28.28 -4.06 -27.35
N LEU A 531 28.03 -4.08 -26.03
CA LEU A 531 27.17 -3.12 -25.33
C LEU A 531 27.98 -1.85 -25.00
N SER A 532 27.37 -0.68 -25.15
CA SER A 532 28.03 0.62 -25.00
C SER A 532 27.58 1.44 -23.79
N SER A 533 26.49 1.03 -23.12
CA SER A 533 25.91 1.76 -22.03
C SER A 533 25.25 0.85 -20.97
N GLN A 534 25.03 1.39 -19.76
CA GLN A 534 24.25 0.69 -18.72
C GLN A 534 22.83 0.37 -19.19
N HIS A 535 22.23 1.23 -20.01
CA HIS A 535 20.91 1.00 -20.60
C HIS A 535 20.90 -0.27 -21.46
N GLU A 536 21.92 -0.44 -22.34
CA GLU A 536 22.05 -1.65 -23.15
C GLU A 536 22.36 -2.91 -22.31
N VAL A 537 23.00 -2.76 -21.15
CA VAL A 537 23.15 -3.86 -20.18
C VAL A 537 21.80 -4.24 -19.59
N SER A 538 20.92 -3.27 -19.27
CA SER A 538 19.56 -3.53 -18.82
C SER A 538 18.72 -4.19 -19.92
N GLU A 539 18.83 -3.74 -21.18
CA GLU A 539 18.20 -4.39 -22.32
C GLU A 539 18.64 -5.86 -22.48
N TYR A 540 19.94 -6.13 -22.38
CA TYR A 540 20.47 -7.49 -22.41
C TYR A 540 19.85 -8.36 -21.30
N TYR A 541 19.76 -7.84 -20.07
CA TYR A 541 19.15 -8.55 -18.95
C TYR A 541 17.68 -8.85 -19.21
N ILE A 542 16.88 -7.84 -19.56
CA ILE A 542 15.42 -7.98 -19.78
C ILE A 542 15.15 -8.97 -20.91
N LYS A 543 15.87 -8.87 -22.01
CA LYS A 543 15.74 -9.80 -23.13
C LYS A 543 16.02 -11.25 -22.67
N ARG A 544 17.19 -11.48 -22.06
CA ARG A 544 17.63 -12.80 -21.64
C ARG A 544 16.66 -13.45 -20.63
N ILE A 545 16.19 -12.70 -19.65
CA ILE A 545 15.27 -13.23 -18.63
C ILE A 545 13.87 -13.48 -19.19
N SER A 546 13.38 -12.63 -20.07
CA SER A 546 12.08 -12.82 -20.70
C SER A 546 12.07 -14.06 -21.62
N GLU A 547 13.15 -14.27 -22.39
CA GLU A 547 13.32 -15.48 -23.22
C GLU A 547 13.44 -16.75 -22.35
N LEU A 548 14.18 -16.69 -21.23
CA LEU A 548 14.32 -17.80 -20.29
C LEU A 548 12.94 -18.20 -19.70
N LEU A 549 12.15 -17.25 -19.26
CA LEU A 549 10.83 -17.55 -18.69
C LEU A 549 9.80 -17.97 -19.76
N ALA A 550 9.96 -17.52 -21.00
CA ALA A 550 9.17 -17.98 -22.13
C ALA A 550 9.32 -19.48 -22.38
N LEU A 551 10.49 -20.07 -22.11
CA LEU A 551 10.70 -21.53 -22.17
C LEU A 551 9.80 -22.30 -21.17
N ARG A 552 9.38 -21.63 -20.08
CA ARG A 552 8.43 -22.15 -19.10
C ARG A 552 6.98 -21.81 -19.44
N ASN A 553 6.71 -21.17 -20.57
CA ASN A 553 5.41 -20.61 -20.94
C ASN A 553 4.92 -19.56 -19.93
N ILE A 554 5.82 -18.75 -19.40
CA ILE A 554 5.55 -17.62 -18.50
C ILE A 554 5.91 -16.34 -19.24
N LYS A 555 5.02 -15.36 -19.20
CA LYS A 555 5.28 -13.98 -19.58
C LYS A 555 5.71 -13.17 -18.40
N ILE A 556 6.45 -12.08 -18.63
CA ILE A 556 6.84 -11.14 -17.62
C ILE A 556 5.83 -9.99 -17.52
N GLU A 557 5.63 -9.45 -16.34
CA GLU A 557 5.21 -8.08 -16.07
C GLU A 557 6.39 -7.32 -15.45
N GLY A 558 6.36 -5.99 -15.49
CA GLY A 558 7.38 -5.16 -14.84
C GLY A 558 6.96 -3.70 -14.77
N TRP A 559 7.74 -2.92 -14.02
CA TRP A 559 7.57 -1.48 -14.00
C TRP A 559 7.94 -0.88 -15.36
N GLN A 560 7.61 0.38 -15.60
CA GLN A 560 7.78 1.03 -16.91
C GLN A 560 9.20 0.90 -17.49
N GLU A 561 10.20 0.78 -16.66
CA GLU A 561 11.62 0.71 -17.04
C GLU A 561 11.95 -0.53 -17.88
N VAL A 562 11.16 -1.61 -17.79
CA VAL A 562 11.36 -2.80 -18.64
C VAL A 562 11.01 -2.56 -20.11
N ALA A 563 10.35 -1.44 -20.41
CA ALA A 563 9.85 -1.13 -21.76
C ALA A 563 10.17 0.31 -22.21
N LEU A 564 10.72 1.15 -21.30
CA LEU A 564 10.85 2.58 -21.53
C LEU A 564 12.12 2.93 -22.30
N ASP A 565 11.94 3.75 -23.35
CA ASP A 565 13.03 4.36 -24.15
C ASP A 565 13.95 3.34 -24.87
N HIS A 566 13.42 2.16 -25.18
CA HIS A 566 14.11 1.13 -25.93
C HIS A 566 13.99 1.30 -27.44
N LYS A 567 14.94 0.70 -28.18
CA LYS A 567 14.92 0.72 -29.64
C LYS A 567 13.79 -0.17 -30.21
N PRO A 568 13.21 0.17 -31.38
CA PRO A 568 12.16 -0.65 -32.01
C PRO A 568 12.54 -2.13 -32.21
N GLU A 569 13.82 -2.39 -32.48
CA GLU A 569 14.33 -3.75 -32.66
C GLU A 569 14.29 -4.56 -31.37
N PHE A 570 14.55 -3.92 -30.22
CA PHE A 570 14.42 -4.52 -28.91
C PHE A 570 12.94 -4.76 -28.59
N ASN A 571 12.06 -3.76 -28.79
CA ASN A 571 10.64 -3.87 -28.57
C ASN A 571 10.01 -5.02 -29.37
N ALA A 572 10.43 -5.19 -30.63
CA ALA A 572 9.94 -6.29 -31.49
C ALA A 572 10.25 -7.69 -30.93
N VAL A 573 11.36 -7.84 -30.19
CA VAL A 573 11.76 -9.11 -29.57
C VAL A 573 11.12 -9.31 -28.22
N VAL A 574 11.08 -8.29 -27.37
CA VAL A 574 10.70 -8.41 -25.96
C VAL A 574 9.19 -8.27 -25.73
N ALA A 575 8.49 -7.35 -26.42
CA ALA A 575 7.08 -7.12 -26.22
C ALA A 575 6.19 -8.37 -26.32
N PRO A 576 6.46 -9.36 -27.22
CA PRO A 576 5.70 -10.63 -27.24
C PRO A 576 5.78 -11.44 -25.94
N HIS A 577 6.83 -11.25 -25.14
CA HIS A 577 7.06 -11.93 -23.87
C HIS A 577 6.50 -11.16 -22.67
N VAL A 578 6.03 -9.91 -22.86
CA VAL A 578 5.49 -9.05 -21.82
C VAL A 578 3.97 -9.21 -21.74
N ALA A 579 3.46 -9.36 -20.53
CA ALA A 579 2.01 -9.46 -20.24
C ALA A 579 1.43 -8.13 -19.76
N GLY A 580 2.28 -7.26 -19.18
CA GLY A 580 1.88 -5.95 -18.68
C GLY A 580 3.08 -5.11 -18.27
N VAL A 581 2.93 -3.80 -18.44
CA VAL A 581 3.90 -2.79 -17.99
C VAL A 581 3.18 -1.78 -17.12
N ASN A 582 3.60 -1.68 -15.87
CA ASN A 582 3.05 -0.73 -14.90
C ASN A 582 3.65 0.66 -15.11
N ALA A 583 2.89 1.56 -15.74
CA ALA A 583 3.31 2.93 -15.98
C ALA A 583 3.00 3.80 -14.75
N TRP A 584 4.01 4.11 -13.95
CA TRP A 584 3.88 4.73 -12.64
C TRP A 584 4.35 6.18 -12.59
N SER A 585 5.49 6.52 -13.15
CA SER A 585 6.08 7.86 -13.12
C SER A 585 5.47 8.72 -14.22
N THR A 586 4.31 9.31 -13.94
CA THR A 586 3.50 10.06 -14.91
C THR A 586 3.49 11.56 -14.64
N VAL A 587 4.53 12.09 -13.98
CA VAL A 587 4.64 13.51 -13.62
C VAL A 587 5.61 14.26 -14.53
N GLY A 588 5.37 15.55 -14.73
CA GLY A 588 6.23 16.44 -15.50
C GLY A 588 6.44 15.97 -16.94
N SER A 589 7.70 15.79 -17.34
CA SER A 589 8.06 15.36 -18.70
C SER A 589 7.66 13.91 -19.01
N ARG A 590 7.28 13.13 -18.01
CA ARG A 590 6.91 11.71 -18.15
C ARG A 590 5.40 11.47 -18.24
N ALA A 591 4.58 12.52 -18.30
CA ALA A 591 3.13 12.40 -18.34
C ALA A 591 2.61 11.56 -19.53
N ASP A 592 3.36 11.47 -20.63
CA ASP A 592 3.01 10.71 -21.83
C ASP A 592 3.56 9.26 -21.87
N VAL A 593 4.31 8.84 -20.87
CA VAL A 593 4.93 7.50 -20.82
C VAL A 593 3.91 6.39 -21.08
N PRO A 594 2.71 6.37 -20.47
CA PRO A 594 1.75 5.30 -20.74
C PRO A 594 1.36 5.20 -22.21
N TYR A 595 1.21 6.33 -22.91
CA TYR A 595 0.82 6.36 -24.33
C TYR A 595 1.98 5.96 -25.24
N ARG A 596 3.21 6.38 -24.93
CA ARG A 596 4.39 5.92 -25.68
C ARG A 596 4.53 4.40 -25.60
N LEU A 597 4.45 3.83 -24.40
CA LEU A 597 4.53 2.39 -24.18
C LEU A 597 3.42 1.62 -24.92
N ALA A 598 2.17 2.13 -24.87
CA ALA A 598 1.08 1.53 -25.60
C ALA A 598 1.30 1.58 -27.12
N ASN A 599 1.79 2.69 -27.63
CA ASN A 599 2.11 2.86 -29.06
C ASN A 599 3.26 1.95 -29.50
N ASP A 600 4.24 1.70 -28.64
CA ASP A 600 5.35 0.78 -28.88
C ASP A 600 4.92 -0.71 -28.84
N GLY A 601 3.66 -0.99 -28.50
CA GLY A 601 3.07 -2.33 -28.56
C GLY A 601 3.07 -3.09 -27.25
N TYR A 602 3.40 -2.46 -26.14
CA TYR A 602 3.33 -3.08 -24.81
C TYR A 602 1.91 -2.99 -24.22
N PRO A 603 1.42 -4.04 -23.56
CA PRO A 603 0.22 -3.96 -22.72
C PRO A 603 0.50 -3.06 -21.51
N VAL A 604 -0.22 -1.96 -21.35
CA VAL A 604 0.01 -0.94 -20.31
C VAL A 604 -1.03 -1.06 -19.20
N ILE A 605 -0.54 -1.04 -17.96
CA ILE A 605 -1.34 -0.96 -16.74
C ILE A 605 -1.08 0.42 -16.14
N LEU A 606 -2.14 1.22 -16.04
CA LEU A 606 -2.05 2.57 -15.48
C LEU A 606 -1.88 2.51 -13.97
N SER A 607 -0.74 2.99 -13.50
CA SER A 607 -0.31 2.98 -12.11
C SER A 607 0.13 4.36 -11.62
N ASN A 608 -0.51 5.40 -12.15
CA ASN A 608 -0.13 6.81 -11.99
C ASN A 608 0.09 7.20 -10.52
N VAL A 609 1.29 7.69 -10.19
CA VAL A 609 1.64 8.06 -8.82
C VAL A 609 0.71 9.09 -8.20
N THR A 610 0.23 10.06 -9.00
CA THR A 610 -0.66 11.13 -8.53
C THR A 610 -2.11 10.69 -8.25
N ASN A 611 -2.47 9.44 -8.58
CA ASN A 611 -3.85 8.95 -8.49
C ASN A 611 -3.97 7.58 -7.83
N PHE A 612 -2.98 6.70 -8.03
CA PHE A 612 -3.09 5.28 -7.69
C PHE A 612 -2.05 4.78 -6.70
N TYR A 613 -1.16 5.67 -6.20
CA TYR A 613 -0.25 5.34 -5.11
C TYR A 613 -0.95 5.57 -3.77
N MET A 614 -1.47 4.49 -3.22
CA MET A 614 -2.30 4.53 -2.01
C MET A 614 -1.48 4.84 -0.74
N ASP A 615 -0.17 4.64 -0.78
CA ASP A 615 0.80 4.99 0.26
C ASP A 615 1.09 6.49 0.37
N MET A 616 0.77 7.29 -0.66
CA MET A 616 0.80 8.75 -0.54
C MET A 616 -0.24 9.22 0.49
N ALA A 617 0.13 10.17 1.35
CA ALA A 617 -0.75 10.71 2.36
C ALA A 617 -2.01 11.35 1.74
N TYR A 618 -3.12 11.31 2.45
CA TYR A 618 -4.38 11.92 2.00
C TYR A 618 -4.32 13.44 1.92
N SER A 619 -3.48 14.05 2.72
CA SER A 619 -3.31 15.50 2.76
C SER A 619 -1.86 15.87 3.14
N TRP A 620 -1.51 17.14 2.98
CA TRP A 620 -0.21 17.68 3.37
C TRP A 620 -0.04 17.80 4.89
N HIS A 621 -1.07 17.54 5.66
CA HIS A 621 -1.06 17.66 7.12
C HIS A 621 0.06 16.81 7.74
N GLN A 622 0.92 17.43 8.57
CA GLN A 622 2.11 16.75 9.11
C GLN A 622 1.79 15.53 10.00
N ASN A 623 0.59 15.46 10.57
CA ASN A 623 0.12 14.29 11.33
C ASN A 623 -0.64 13.26 10.48
N GLU A 624 -0.75 13.46 9.15
CA GLU A 624 -1.35 12.47 8.25
C GLU A 624 -0.38 11.30 8.03
N GLN A 625 -0.94 10.10 7.88
CA GLN A 625 -0.20 8.87 7.56
C GLN A 625 0.17 8.85 6.07
N GLY A 626 1.37 8.37 5.74
CA GLY A 626 1.80 8.09 4.37
C GLY A 626 3.01 8.89 3.90
N LEU A 627 3.42 8.66 2.66
CA LEU A 627 4.52 9.35 1.99
C LEU A 627 4.02 10.59 1.25
N HIS A 628 4.95 11.48 0.83
CA HIS A 628 4.64 12.72 0.10
C HIS A 628 5.50 12.94 -1.16
N TRP A 629 6.40 12.03 -1.50
CA TRP A 629 7.34 12.26 -2.61
C TRP A 629 6.62 12.41 -3.96
N GLY A 630 5.50 11.70 -4.14
CA GLY A 630 4.63 11.77 -5.32
C GLY A 630 3.47 12.76 -5.20
N GLY A 631 3.45 13.58 -4.15
CA GLY A 631 2.35 14.48 -3.83
C GLY A 631 1.45 13.94 -2.72
N LYS A 632 0.15 14.21 -2.81
CA LYS A 632 -0.90 13.60 -2.01
C LYS A 632 -1.83 12.79 -2.90
N VAL A 633 -2.46 11.78 -2.36
CA VAL A 633 -3.54 11.05 -3.01
C VAL A 633 -4.69 10.87 -2.04
N ASP A 634 -5.80 11.51 -2.32
CA ASP A 634 -7.06 11.32 -1.61
C ASP A 634 -8.06 10.48 -2.43
N GLU A 635 -9.25 10.27 -1.92
CA GLU A 635 -10.30 9.50 -2.60
C GLU A 635 -10.78 10.17 -3.90
N PHE A 636 -10.66 11.49 -4.00
CA PHE A 636 -11.07 12.24 -5.20
C PHE A 636 -9.97 12.23 -6.27
N ASP A 637 -8.69 12.19 -5.88
CA ASP A 637 -7.58 12.03 -6.82
C ASP A 637 -7.70 10.68 -7.54
N ALA A 638 -8.00 9.60 -6.80
CA ALA A 638 -8.22 8.29 -7.39
C ALA A 638 -9.50 8.25 -8.26
N TRP A 639 -10.60 8.86 -7.81
CA TRP A 639 -11.86 8.89 -8.52
C TRP A 639 -11.82 9.76 -9.80
N SER A 640 -11.06 10.85 -9.79
CA SER A 640 -10.98 11.78 -10.92
C SER A 640 -10.00 11.37 -12.02
N ALA A 641 -9.25 10.27 -11.82
CA ALA A 641 -8.39 9.73 -12.86
C ALA A 641 -9.18 9.40 -14.14
N LEU A 642 -8.57 9.65 -15.30
CA LEU A 642 -9.18 9.46 -16.61
C LEU A 642 -8.31 8.55 -17.47
N PRO A 643 -8.50 7.22 -17.41
CA PRO A 643 -7.70 6.26 -18.18
C PRO A 643 -7.69 6.53 -19.71
N ALA A 644 -8.79 7.07 -20.24
CA ALA A 644 -8.90 7.44 -21.65
C ALA A 644 -8.29 8.81 -21.99
N ASN A 645 -7.93 9.63 -20.99
CA ASN A 645 -7.27 10.92 -21.15
C ASN A 645 -6.27 11.18 -20.03
N ILE A 646 -5.08 10.59 -20.16
CA ILE A 646 -4.05 10.63 -19.12
C ILE A 646 -3.62 12.07 -18.76
N TYR A 647 -3.71 13.00 -19.69
CA TYR A 647 -3.31 14.40 -19.46
C TYR A 647 -4.28 15.17 -18.58
N ALA A 648 -5.54 14.73 -18.50
CA ALA A 648 -6.55 15.30 -17.62
C ALA A 648 -6.70 14.52 -16.30
N THR A 649 -5.86 13.53 -16.08
CA THR A 649 -5.92 12.64 -14.90
C THR A 649 -5.44 13.34 -13.64
N ALA A 650 -4.24 13.92 -13.67
CA ALA A 650 -3.70 14.67 -12.54
C ALA A 650 -4.27 16.09 -12.52
N ARG A 651 -4.83 16.49 -11.39
CA ARG A 651 -5.38 17.85 -11.20
C ARG A 651 -4.43 18.78 -10.46
N THR A 652 -3.43 18.20 -9.80
CA THR A 652 -2.38 18.95 -9.11
C THR A 652 -1.02 18.34 -9.42
N ASN A 653 0.00 19.17 -9.42
CA ASN A 653 1.40 18.77 -9.41
C ASN A 653 1.74 18.09 -8.07
N VAL A 654 2.90 17.42 -8.02
CA VAL A 654 3.42 16.79 -6.80
C VAL A 654 3.64 17.79 -5.64
N ASP A 655 3.75 19.08 -5.92
CA ASP A 655 3.84 20.14 -4.92
C ASP A 655 2.47 20.71 -4.49
N GLY A 656 1.37 20.16 -5.02
CA GLY A 656 0.00 20.59 -4.73
C GLY A 656 -0.49 21.79 -5.57
N THR A 657 0.32 22.33 -6.48
CA THR A 657 -0.14 23.41 -7.38
C THR A 657 -1.11 22.88 -8.43
N PRO A 658 -2.19 23.63 -8.78
CA PRO A 658 -3.15 23.18 -9.78
C PRO A 658 -2.52 23.00 -11.18
N ILE A 659 -2.96 21.96 -11.89
CA ILE A 659 -2.63 21.75 -13.29
C ILE A 659 -3.80 22.27 -14.15
N ASN A 660 -3.49 23.05 -15.19
CA ASN A 660 -4.47 23.40 -16.20
C ASN A 660 -4.69 22.21 -17.15
N ILE A 661 -5.71 21.42 -16.89
CA ILE A 661 -6.05 20.21 -17.65
C ILE A 661 -6.44 20.48 -19.10
N THR A 662 -6.81 21.73 -19.46
CA THR A 662 -7.20 22.09 -20.84
C THR A 662 -5.99 22.33 -21.73
N THR A 663 -4.82 22.58 -21.15
CA THR A 663 -3.56 22.86 -21.89
C THR A 663 -2.56 21.69 -21.79
N ALA A 664 -2.88 20.65 -21.03
CA ALA A 664 -2.04 19.45 -20.97
C ALA A 664 -2.03 18.75 -22.34
N GLY A 665 -0.84 18.52 -22.90
CA GLY A 665 -0.69 17.71 -24.12
C GLY A 665 0.00 18.33 -25.32
N ASP A 666 0.32 19.63 -25.35
CA ASP A 666 1.12 20.20 -26.43
C ASP A 666 2.51 19.56 -26.48
N GLY A 667 2.84 18.95 -27.64
CA GLY A 667 4.09 18.19 -27.83
C GLY A 667 4.14 16.82 -27.17
N LYS A 668 3.05 16.32 -26.61
CA LYS A 668 2.95 15.00 -25.95
C LYS A 668 2.43 13.93 -26.91
N ALA A 669 2.77 12.68 -26.63
CA ALA A 669 2.32 11.54 -27.42
C ALA A 669 0.79 11.42 -27.43
N LYS A 670 0.20 11.13 -28.57
CA LYS A 670 -1.21 10.74 -28.68
C LYS A 670 -1.32 9.23 -28.51
N LEU A 671 -2.43 8.78 -27.94
CA LEU A 671 -2.72 7.36 -27.84
C LEU A 671 -3.18 6.83 -29.21
N GLU A 672 -2.31 6.08 -29.87
CA GLU A 672 -2.57 5.49 -31.21
C GLU A 672 -3.12 4.06 -31.10
N LYS A 673 -2.77 3.33 -30.01
CA LYS A 673 -3.16 1.96 -29.76
C LYS A 673 -3.89 1.81 -28.40
N PRO A 674 -5.13 2.31 -28.29
CA PRO A 674 -5.87 2.30 -27.03
C PRO A 674 -6.14 0.87 -26.51
N GLU A 675 -6.19 -0.13 -27.37
CA GLU A 675 -6.34 -1.53 -27.00
C GLU A 675 -5.19 -2.08 -26.17
N ASN A 676 -4.04 -1.42 -26.21
CA ASN A 676 -2.87 -1.78 -25.40
C ASN A 676 -2.94 -1.21 -23.97
N VAL A 677 -3.85 -0.30 -23.66
CA VAL A 677 -4.13 0.09 -22.25
C VAL A 677 -5.08 -0.94 -21.67
N ILE A 678 -4.54 -1.90 -20.95
CA ILE A 678 -5.28 -3.10 -20.52
C ILE A 678 -5.94 -2.97 -19.14
N GLY A 679 -5.57 -1.95 -18.36
CA GLY A 679 -6.14 -1.79 -17.04
C GLY A 679 -5.54 -0.72 -16.16
N VAL A 680 -5.99 -0.77 -14.91
CA VAL A 680 -5.62 0.15 -13.83
C VAL A 680 -5.19 -0.68 -12.62
N GLN A 681 -4.15 -0.22 -11.92
CA GLN A 681 -3.68 -0.82 -10.68
C GLN A 681 -3.34 0.23 -9.64
N ALA A 682 -3.85 0.03 -8.42
CA ALA A 682 -3.42 0.78 -7.25
C ALA A 682 -2.16 0.15 -6.64
N GLN A 683 -1.24 0.98 -6.18
CA GLN A 683 -0.02 0.58 -5.47
C GLN A 683 -0.14 0.94 -4.00
N LEU A 684 0.21 0.01 -3.11
CA LEU A 684 0.35 0.27 -1.68
C LEU A 684 1.73 -0.19 -1.22
N TRP A 685 2.68 0.75 -1.22
CA TRP A 685 4.03 0.54 -0.72
C TRP A 685 4.06 0.51 0.81
N GLY A 686 5.03 -0.21 1.36
CA GLY A 686 5.01 -0.68 2.75
C GLY A 686 5.89 0.07 3.74
N GLU A 687 6.69 1.05 3.33
CA GLU A 687 7.73 1.69 4.17
C GLU A 687 7.17 2.27 5.47
N THR A 688 6.00 2.89 5.40
CA THR A 688 5.38 3.55 6.56
C THR A 688 4.34 2.70 7.28
N LEU A 689 4.05 1.49 6.79
CA LEU A 689 3.01 0.62 7.36
C LEU A 689 3.58 -0.23 8.50
N ARG A 690 2.87 -0.26 9.62
CA ARG A 690 3.23 -1.04 10.81
C ARG A 690 2.13 -2.02 11.26
N SER A 691 0.93 -1.87 10.70
CA SER A 691 -0.23 -2.67 11.10
C SER A 691 -1.22 -2.87 9.94
N PHE A 692 -2.10 -3.86 10.08
CA PHE A 692 -3.19 -4.05 9.11
C PHE A 692 -4.23 -2.92 9.18
N ASP A 693 -4.35 -2.24 10.30
CA ASP A 693 -5.22 -1.07 10.44
C ASP A 693 -4.68 0.12 9.65
N GLU A 694 -3.34 0.29 9.57
CA GLU A 694 -2.71 1.28 8.71
C GLU A 694 -2.84 0.92 7.21
N VAL A 695 -2.71 -0.37 6.83
CA VAL A 695 -3.04 -0.83 5.46
C VAL A 695 -4.45 -0.42 5.07
N GLN A 696 -5.42 -0.65 5.95
CA GLN A 696 -6.82 -0.29 5.71
C GLN A 696 -7.02 1.23 5.64
N TYR A 697 -6.42 1.97 6.57
CA TYR A 697 -6.46 3.44 6.61
C TYR A 697 -5.96 4.05 5.29
N MET A 698 -4.83 3.55 4.78
CA MET A 698 -4.25 4.07 3.54
C MET A 698 -5.09 3.72 2.30
N LEU A 699 -5.75 2.57 2.30
CA LEU A 699 -6.57 2.12 1.18
C LEU A 699 -7.99 2.72 1.19
N LEU A 700 -8.59 2.93 2.36
CA LEU A 700 -10.01 3.24 2.50
C LEU A 700 -10.23 4.67 2.97
N PRO A 701 -11.00 5.51 2.22
CA PRO A 701 -11.85 5.15 1.08
C PRO A 701 -11.23 5.29 -0.33
N LYS A 702 -9.95 5.61 -0.54
CA LYS A 702 -9.33 5.80 -1.88
C LYS A 702 -9.66 4.68 -2.87
N MET A 703 -9.71 3.44 -2.40
CA MET A 703 -9.93 2.26 -3.23
C MET A 703 -11.29 2.28 -3.96
N MET A 704 -12.29 3.01 -3.44
CA MET A 704 -13.58 3.20 -4.13
C MET A 704 -13.36 3.92 -5.45
N GLY A 705 -12.57 4.98 -5.47
CA GLY A 705 -12.20 5.72 -6.68
C GLY A 705 -11.46 4.84 -7.69
N VAL A 706 -10.50 4.05 -7.22
CA VAL A 706 -9.77 3.09 -8.08
C VAL A 706 -10.73 2.07 -8.69
N SER A 707 -11.66 1.51 -7.92
CA SER A 707 -12.62 0.52 -8.42
C SER A 707 -13.53 1.11 -9.51
N GLU A 708 -13.98 2.37 -9.34
CA GLU A 708 -14.76 3.10 -10.35
C GLU A 708 -13.97 3.28 -11.65
N ARG A 709 -12.70 3.70 -11.54
CA ARG A 709 -11.86 3.96 -12.73
C ARG A 709 -11.44 2.69 -13.45
N ALA A 710 -11.14 1.64 -12.70
CA ALA A 710 -10.84 0.32 -13.26
C ALA A 710 -12.06 -0.32 -13.94
N TRP A 711 -13.28 0.09 -13.56
CA TRP A 711 -14.52 -0.39 -14.15
C TRP A 711 -15.01 0.48 -15.31
N THR A 712 -14.90 1.81 -15.17
CA THR A 712 -15.42 2.78 -16.15
C THR A 712 -14.33 3.78 -16.53
N ALA A 713 -13.81 3.64 -17.75
CA ALA A 713 -12.71 4.45 -18.27
C ALA A 713 -13.13 5.91 -18.55
N ILE A 714 -14.37 6.11 -18.99
CA ILE A 714 -14.93 7.42 -19.36
C ILE A 714 -16.21 7.64 -18.54
N PRO A 715 -16.11 8.25 -17.35
CA PRO A 715 -17.27 8.62 -16.56
C PRO A 715 -18.05 9.75 -17.24
N GLU A 716 -19.34 9.86 -16.96
CA GLU A 716 -20.26 10.82 -17.61
C GLU A 716 -19.77 12.27 -17.50
N TRP A 717 -19.36 12.68 -16.29
CA TRP A 717 -18.83 14.02 -16.01
C TRP A 717 -17.54 14.37 -16.79
N SER A 718 -16.84 13.40 -17.36
CA SER A 718 -15.61 13.61 -18.11
C SER A 718 -15.81 13.82 -19.62
N LYS A 719 -17.03 13.71 -20.12
CA LYS A 719 -17.35 13.92 -21.54
C LYS A 719 -17.13 15.37 -21.96
N ASP A 720 -17.34 16.30 -21.03
CA ASP A 720 -16.97 17.70 -21.17
C ASP A 720 -16.18 18.17 -19.96
N LEU A 721 -14.85 18.28 -20.09
CA LEU A 721 -13.96 18.69 -19.01
C LEU A 721 -14.08 20.17 -18.64
N THR A 722 -14.78 20.96 -19.43
CA THR A 722 -15.07 22.39 -19.16
C THR A 722 -16.32 22.57 -18.32
N ASP A 723 -17.20 21.58 -18.24
CA ASP A 723 -18.37 21.57 -17.35
C ASP A 723 -17.99 21.28 -15.91
N LEU A 724 -17.49 22.31 -15.23
CA LEU A 724 -17.11 22.19 -13.81
C LEU A 724 -18.33 21.93 -12.90
N LYS A 725 -19.55 22.31 -13.35
CA LYS A 725 -20.77 22.05 -12.58
C LYS A 725 -21.04 20.54 -12.53
N ALA A 726 -21.07 19.87 -13.68
CA ALA A 726 -21.26 18.42 -13.76
C ALA A 726 -20.21 17.66 -12.98
N TYR A 727 -18.95 18.09 -13.05
CA TYR A 727 -17.86 17.51 -12.24
C TYR A 727 -18.11 17.65 -10.74
N ASN A 728 -18.45 18.85 -10.26
CA ASN A 728 -18.65 19.11 -8.83
C ASN A 728 -19.90 18.40 -8.28
N GLU A 729 -20.98 18.34 -9.05
CA GLU A 729 -22.18 17.57 -8.69
C GLU A 729 -21.88 16.06 -8.57
N ALA A 730 -21.16 15.50 -9.53
CA ALA A 730 -20.73 14.11 -9.49
C ALA A 730 -19.80 13.82 -8.29
N ARG A 731 -18.86 14.75 -8.02
CA ARG A 731 -17.93 14.66 -6.85
C ARG A 731 -18.72 14.71 -5.54
N HIS A 732 -19.71 15.57 -5.43
CA HIS A 732 -20.59 15.66 -4.26
C HIS A 732 -21.36 14.36 -4.02
N GLN A 733 -22.02 13.80 -5.04
CA GLN A 733 -22.73 12.52 -4.94
C GLN A 733 -21.80 11.37 -4.59
N TYR A 734 -20.59 11.34 -5.15
CA TYR A 734 -19.55 10.36 -4.80
C TYR A 734 -19.16 10.47 -3.31
N ASN A 735 -18.96 11.70 -2.80
CA ASN A 735 -18.66 11.95 -1.39
C ASN A 735 -19.79 11.48 -0.47
N LEU A 736 -21.04 11.83 -0.80
CA LEU A 736 -22.20 11.42 -0.04
C LEU A 736 -22.38 9.90 -0.02
N LYS A 737 -22.16 9.23 -1.16
CA LYS A 737 -22.20 7.77 -1.26
C LYS A 737 -21.17 7.11 -0.34
N ILE A 738 -19.93 7.60 -0.33
CA ILE A 738 -18.90 7.13 0.61
C ILE A 738 -19.38 7.32 2.05
N GLY A 739 -19.67 8.55 2.44
CA GLY A 739 -20.01 8.88 3.83
C GLY A 739 -21.23 8.15 4.35
N THR A 740 -22.33 8.15 3.59
CA THR A 740 -23.63 7.64 4.08
C THR A 740 -23.83 6.15 3.89
N ARG A 741 -23.09 5.50 3.00
CA ARG A 741 -23.30 4.08 2.65
C ARG A 741 -22.04 3.22 2.85
N GLU A 742 -20.91 3.61 2.26
CA GLU A 742 -19.73 2.73 2.26
C GLU A 742 -19.01 2.70 3.60
N LEU A 743 -18.79 3.85 4.25
CA LEU A 743 -18.12 3.84 5.56
C LEU A 743 -18.92 3.09 6.63
N PRO A 744 -20.27 3.24 6.73
CA PRO A 744 -21.08 2.38 7.60
C PRO A 744 -20.99 0.90 7.27
N LEU A 745 -20.97 0.55 5.98
CA LEU A 745 -20.78 -0.83 5.53
C LEU A 745 -19.40 -1.39 5.91
N LEU A 746 -18.34 -0.65 5.64
CA LEU A 746 -16.97 -1.03 6.01
C LEU A 746 -16.83 -1.23 7.52
N LYS A 747 -17.42 -0.36 8.32
CA LYS A 747 -17.51 -0.51 9.78
C LYS A 747 -18.18 -1.83 10.17
N ASN A 748 -19.32 -2.14 9.56
CA ASN A 748 -20.06 -3.39 9.81
C ASN A 748 -19.25 -4.63 9.38
N MET A 749 -18.45 -4.52 8.34
CA MET A 749 -17.51 -5.56 7.89
C MET A 749 -16.25 -5.65 8.77
N GLY A 750 -16.07 -4.73 9.73
CA GLY A 750 -14.94 -4.68 10.65
C GLY A 750 -13.65 -4.16 10.00
N PHE A 751 -13.76 -3.25 9.03
CA PHE A 751 -12.63 -2.56 8.44
C PHE A 751 -12.39 -1.19 9.08
N ASN A 752 -11.12 -0.83 9.22
CA ASN A 752 -10.67 0.52 9.54
C ASN A 752 -10.72 1.39 8.27
N PHE A 753 -10.87 2.70 8.43
CA PHE A 753 -10.84 3.67 7.33
C PHE A 753 -10.47 5.06 7.85
N ARG A 754 -10.03 5.92 6.95
CA ARG A 754 -9.73 7.31 7.28
C ARG A 754 -11.02 8.13 7.41
N VAL A 755 -11.03 9.01 8.41
CA VAL A 755 -12.05 10.07 8.59
C VAL A 755 -11.42 11.41 8.19
N GLY A 756 -12.12 12.19 7.37
CA GLY A 756 -11.67 13.52 6.95
C GLY A 756 -11.58 14.49 8.13
N PRO A 757 -10.59 15.40 8.17
CA PRO A 757 -10.50 16.39 9.23
C PRO A 757 -11.57 17.47 9.07
N PRO A 758 -12.10 18.04 10.17
CA PRO A 758 -13.09 19.10 10.09
C PRO A 758 -12.46 20.42 9.67
N GLY A 759 -13.22 21.24 8.97
CA GLY A 759 -12.85 22.63 8.69
C GLY A 759 -13.24 23.56 9.84
N ILE A 760 -12.44 24.61 10.07
CA ILE A 760 -12.71 25.62 11.09
C ILE A 760 -12.63 27.00 10.45
N LYS A 761 -13.63 27.82 10.67
CA LYS A 761 -13.64 29.23 10.25
C LYS A 761 -14.08 30.11 11.42
N PHE A 762 -13.44 31.26 11.58
CA PHE A 762 -13.91 32.29 12.50
C PHE A 762 -14.31 33.54 11.73
N GLU A 763 -15.59 33.85 11.73
CA GLU A 763 -16.17 34.93 10.95
C GLU A 763 -17.29 35.62 11.75
N ASP A 764 -17.33 36.94 11.73
CA ASP A 764 -18.32 37.77 12.42
C ASP A 764 -18.56 37.42 13.91
N GLY A 765 -17.48 37.14 14.63
CA GLY A 765 -17.55 36.74 16.03
C GLY A 765 -18.13 35.36 16.30
N LYS A 766 -18.20 34.50 15.27
CA LYS A 766 -18.72 33.14 15.36
C LYS A 766 -17.67 32.12 14.93
N LEU A 767 -17.63 31.01 15.65
CA LEU A 767 -16.92 29.81 15.26
C LEU A 767 -17.86 28.98 14.37
N LEU A 768 -17.43 28.71 13.15
CA LEU A 768 -18.07 27.85 12.17
C LEU A 768 -17.21 26.61 11.96
N ILE A 769 -17.86 25.45 11.90
CA ILE A 769 -17.16 24.18 11.61
C ILE A 769 -17.99 23.44 10.56
N ASN A 770 -17.31 22.77 9.65
CA ASN A 770 -17.92 21.86 8.69
C ASN A 770 -17.14 20.56 8.61
N THR A 771 -17.75 19.55 8.04
CA THR A 771 -17.18 18.20 7.90
C THR A 771 -17.22 17.73 6.46
N GLN A 772 -16.41 16.72 6.13
CA GLN A 772 -16.41 16.11 4.82
C GLN A 772 -17.66 15.27 4.60
N TYR A 773 -18.00 14.41 5.57
CA TYR A 773 -19.17 13.54 5.49
C TYR A 773 -20.30 14.03 6.38
N PRO A 774 -21.57 13.71 6.02
CA PRO A 774 -22.70 13.95 6.92
C PRO A 774 -22.59 13.16 8.23
N ASP A 775 -23.21 13.67 9.30
CA ASP A 775 -23.36 13.00 10.60
C ASP A 775 -22.04 12.75 11.35
N GLU A 776 -20.91 13.33 10.92
CA GLU A 776 -19.69 13.33 11.73
C GLU A 776 -19.88 14.15 13.01
N LEU A 777 -19.48 13.56 14.15
CA LEU A 777 -19.44 14.28 15.41
C LEU A 777 -18.16 15.10 15.48
N VAL A 778 -18.27 16.41 15.72
CA VAL A 778 -17.09 17.26 15.89
C VAL A 778 -17.00 17.75 17.31
N THR A 779 -15.80 17.68 17.89
CA THR A 779 -15.46 18.35 19.15
C THR A 779 -14.38 19.41 18.90
N TYR A 780 -14.33 20.42 19.79
CA TYR A 780 -13.39 21.52 19.68
C TYR A 780 -12.87 21.98 21.02
N THR A 781 -11.75 22.68 21.02
CA THR A 781 -11.17 23.35 22.18
C THR A 781 -10.79 24.78 21.82
N LEU A 782 -10.82 25.67 22.80
CA LEU A 782 -10.49 27.10 22.67
C LEU A 782 -9.21 27.50 23.41
N ASP A 783 -8.59 26.56 24.11
CA ASP A 783 -7.39 26.74 24.93
C ASP A 783 -6.15 26.08 24.33
N GLY A 784 -6.27 25.52 23.10
CA GLY A 784 -5.19 24.83 22.43
C GLY A 784 -4.94 23.39 22.89
N SER A 785 -5.73 22.87 23.85
CA SER A 785 -5.67 21.46 24.25
C SER A 785 -6.15 20.57 23.10
N GLU A 786 -5.72 19.30 23.07
CA GLU A 786 -6.12 18.34 22.06
C GLU A 786 -7.59 17.96 22.24
N PRO A 787 -8.47 18.10 21.22
CA PRO A 787 -9.86 17.68 21.31
C PRO A 787 -10.00 16.17 21.45
N THR A 788 -10.86 15.75 22.39
CA THR A 788 -11.22 14.35 22.61
C THR A 788 -12.73 14.19 22.42
N ILE A 789 -13.21 12.95 22.38
CA ILE A 789 -14.66 12.68 22.30
C ILE A 789 -15.46 13.31 23.47
N ALA A 790 -14.80 13.62 24.58
CA ALA A 790 -15.41 14.26 25.76
C ALA A 790 -15.34 15.81 25.71
N SER A 791 -14.62 16.40 24.78
CA SER A 791 -14.54 17.85 24.61
C SER A 791 -15.87 18.46 24.16
N PRO A 792 -16.08 19.77 24.26
CA PRO A 792 -17.29 20.45 23.80
C PRO A 792 -17.65 20.06 22.36
N ARG A 793 -18.90 19.66 22.14
CA ARG A 793 -19.41 19.29 20.81
C ARG A 793 -19.86 20.52 20.05
N TRP A 794 -19.50 20.58 18.79
CA TRP A 794 -20.05 21.57 17.87
C TRP A 794 -21.34 21.05 17.26
N THR A 795 -22.43 21.79 17.39
CA THR A 795 -23.75 21.47 16.84
C THR A 795 -24.37 22.62 16.05
N ALA A 796 -23.86 23.81 16.23
CA ALA A 796 -24.29 25.04 15.54
C ALA A 796 -23.19 26.12 15.70
N PRO A 797 -23.24 27.21 14.91
CA PRO A 797 -22.32 28.34 15.05
C PRO A 797 -22.25 28.86 16.49
N VAL A 798 -21.02 28.94 17.06
CA VAL A 798 -20.77 29.35 18.45
C VAL A 798 -20.32 30.80 18.48
N SER A 799 -21.05 31.67 19.19
CA SER A 799 -20.65 33.06 19.38
C SER A 799 -19.50 33.17 20.38
N ILE A 800 -18.38 33.77 19.93
CA ILE A 800 -17.17 33.97 20.75
C ILE A 800 -16.80 35.45 20.64
N LYS A 801 -16.78 36.15 21.79
CA LYS A 801 -16.53 37.61 21.84
C LYS A 801 -15.16 38.01 21.28
N THR A 802 -14.16 37.20 21.50
CA THR A 802 -12.79 37.45 21.05
C THR A 802 -12.20 36.14 20.55
N GLN A 803 -11.64 36.14 19.34
CA GLN A 803 -10.99 34.94 18.77
C GLN A 803 -9.88 34.45 19.70
N PRO A 804 -9.92 33.19 20.15
CA PRO A 804 -8.82 32.58 20.91
C PRO A 804 -7.52 32.55 20.10
N GLN A 805 -6.37 32.40 20.80
CA GLN A 805 -5.06 32.28 20.12
C GLN A 805 -4.98 31.04 19.24
N VAL A 806 -5.58 29.95 19.73
CA VAL A 806 -5.65 28.68 19.00
C VAL A 806 -7.02 28.05 19.21
N ILE A 807 -7.66 27.65 18.12
CA ILE A 807 -8.85 26.78 18.15
C ILE A 807 -8.44 25.46 17.53
N LYS A 808 -8.74 24.36 18.18
CA LYS A 808 -8.54 23.02 17.62
C LYS A 808 -9.89 22.31 17.44
N ALA A 809 -10.02 21.51 16.39
CA ALA A 809 -11.19 20.66 16.18
C ALA A 809 -10.80 19.28 15.64
N LYS A 810 -11.59 18.28 15.99
CA LYS A 810 -11.42 16.88 15.56
C LYS A 810 -12.77 16.27 15.25
N ALA A 811 -12.86 15.52 14.17
CA ALA A 811 -14.05 14.79 13.79
C ALA A 811 -13.98 13.33 14.26
N PHE A 812 -15.13 12.79 14.63
CA PHE A 812 -15.33 11.40 15.03
C PHE A 812 -16.47 10.81 14.21
N TYR A 813 -16.22 9.68 13.57
CA TYR A 813 -17.22 9.01 12.76
C TYR A 813 -17.15 7.50 12.92
N LEU A 814 -18.26 6.87 13.30
CA LEU A 814 -18.39 5.42 13.43
C LEU A 814 -17.30 4.76 14.32
N GLY A 815 -16.78 5.49 15.30
CA GLY A 815 -15.75 5.02 16.23
C GLY A 815 -14.30 5.20 15.73
N HIS A 816 -14.11 5.91 14.64
CA HIS A 816 -12.83 6.37 14.14
C HIS A 816 -12.69 7.87 14.35
N GLU A 817 -11.45 8.37 14.37
CA GLU A 817 -11.17 9.79 14.55
C GLU A 817 -10.30 10.35 13.42
N SER A 818 -10.48 11.62 13.10
CA SER A 818 -9.65 12.35 12.16
C SER A 818 -8.35 12.84 12.80
N VAL A 819 -7.43 13.32 11.97
CA VAL A 819 -6.38 14.23 12.45
C VAL A 819 -7.02 15.53 12.92
N THR A 820 -6.31 16.26 13.79
CA THR A 820 -6.80 17.52 14.38
C THR A 820 -6.48 18.69 13.47
N THR A 821 -7.46 19.55 13.21
CA THR A 821 -7.25 20.85 12.54
C THR A 821 -7.11 21.98 13.54
N TYR A 822 -6.41 23.03 13.10
CA TYR A 822 -6.06 24.18 13.92
C TYR A 822 -6.49 25.48 13.22
N LEU A 823 -6.92 26.44 14.01
CA LEU A 823 -7.08 27.81 13.56
C LEU A 823 -6.34 28.73 14.55
N PHE A 824 -5.26 29.35 14.05
CA PHE A 824 -4.52 30.37 14.80
C PHE A 824 -5.12 31.75 14.52
N LYS A 825 -4.99 32.66 15.56
CA LYS A 825 -5.42 34.05 15.45
C LYS A 825 -4.51 34.81 14.50
#